data_55ed30226f6d714dece5d77bf784f7c1
#
_entry.id   55ed30226f6d714dece5d77bf784f7c1
#
_cell.length_a   1.000
_cell.length_b   1.000
_cell.length_c   1.000
_cell.angle_alpha   90.00
_cell.angle_beta   90.00
_cell.angle_gamma   90.00
#
_symmetry.space_group_name_H-M   'P 1'
#
loop_
_entity.id
_entity.type
_entity.pdbx_description
1 polymer ?
#
loop_
_entity_poly.entity_id
_entity_poly.type
_entity_poly.pdbx_seq_one_letter_code
_entity_poly.pdbx_strand_id
1 'polypeptide(L)'
;MTVNPEVVEHLIEDSVDVDTSDDLGGREVGRARVRKEDYRLITGRTKWTDNIQLPGMLHLAMVRSPYAHARITSIDVSAAKTSSGVVAVLTGADVADEQGSLPTAWPIVPDQKAPPHPAIAVDHVAFAGEIVAVVAARSAAEARDAAELVDVDYEELPPVLDLKEAEKDTVLAHPDLGTNKSAFWQFDSAAAGTGGSVDEAIEAARRDGIVIEREYRQQRLIPAFMEPRSTVVDPTGEQFVMWSATQVPHILRLMLALTLGVPESKVRVIAPDVGGGFGGKLQVTPEEVITFLVARRVGKPCKWTETRSESLLSAHHGRDQWQRLTLAATKEGRVTALKVDLLADMGAYLGLVTPGVPILGAFMFNAIYKFPAYQFNCTNLFTNKTWTDAYRGAGRPEATYAIERLMDELAVEVGVDPLEIREMNWIKHEEFPFTSVCGLEYDSGNYEAATARAKELFGYDALRAEQKQRREAGDSVLLGIGVSTFTEMCGLAPSRVLGSLSYGAGGWETASIRMLPTGKVEVVTGTSPHGQGHETAWSQIVADRLGVPFEDVEVLHGDTQVSARGLDTYGSRSLVVGGEAVLLAADKVVEKAKPIAAHLLEASVDDVHFEKGHFRVKGTDHGISIGEVSLAVFSSHNLPDGVEPSLDADATFDPINFSFPHGTHLCAVEVDTETGKTSIRSYVSVDDIGNIVNPLIVEGQMHGGIVQGVAQALWEEAVYDDQGTLVSGSFVDYTLPTTADTISFVTDNTVSPSTTNTLGTKGVGEAGCIASTPAVVNAVVDAVRHLGIDDVRMPCTPERVWKAIQSAGAHAGEATEQAQEHFAPGEPNQDTTTAPATGDQS
;
A
#
# COMPACT_ATOMS: atom_id res chain seq x y z
N MET A 1 -32.51 -16.85 0.98
CA MET A 1 -32.16 -18.27 0.96
C MET A 1 -31.16 -18.50 2.04
N THR A 2 -31.54 -19.20 3.12
CA THR A 2 -30.56 -19.56 4.17
C THR A 2 -29.76 -20.76 3.63
N VAL A 3 -28.50 -20.54 3.37
CA VAL A 3 -27.57 -21.62 3.00
C VAL A 3 -27.40 -22.51 4.22
N ASN A 4 -27.60 -23.83 4.00
CA ASN A 4 -27.47 -24.81 5.08
C ASN A 4 -26.02 -24.82 5.61
N PRO A 5 -25.77 -24.62 6.90
CA PRO A 5 -24.43 -24.62 7.49
C PRO A 5 -23.60 -25.87 7.18
N GLU A 6 -24.23 -27.05 7.13
CA GLU A 6 -23.53 -28.29 6.79
C GLU A 6 -23.05 -28.35 5.33
N VAL A 7 -23.72 -27.62 4.40
CA VAL A 7 -23.27 -27.52 3.00
C VAL A 7 -22.08 -26.58 2.88
N VAL A 8 -22.01 -25.55 3.73
CA VAL A 8 -20.86 -24.61 3.74
C VAL A 8 -19.63 -25.30 4.34
N GLU A 9 -19.81 -26.11 5.39
CA GLU A 9 -18.71 -26.89 5.96
C GLU A 9 -18.14 -27.89 4.94
N HIS A 10 -19.01 -28.60 4.21
CA HIS A 10 -18.57 -29.52 3.15
C HIS A 10 -17.94 -28.84 1.94
N LEU A 11 -18.40 -27.66 1.55
CA LEU A 11 -17.80 -26.89 0.44
C LEU A 11 -16.43 -26.32 0.80
N ILE A 12 -16.16 -26.09 2.09
CA ILE A 12 -14.86 -25.65 2.57
C ILE A 12 -13.89 -26.85 2.64
N GLU A 13 -14.36 -28.01 3.07
CA GLU A 13 -13.54 -29.24 3.13
C GLU A 13 -13.18 -29.80 1.74
N ASP A 14 -14.09 -29.69 0.74
CA ASP A 14 -13.89 -30.25 -0.60
C ASP A 14 -13.20 -29.28 -1.59
N SER A 15 -13.06 -28.00 -1.27
CA SER A 15 -12.57 -26.99 -2.25
C SER A 15 -11.09 -26.66 -2.19
N VAL A 16 -10.37 -27.14 -1.20
CA VAL A 16 -8.93 -26.94 -1.08
C VAL A 16 -8.30 -28.30 -0.83
N ASP A 17 -7.48 -28.75 -1.77
CA ASP A 17 -6.53 -29.85 -1.54
C ASP A 17 -5.46 -29.31 -0.55
N VAL A 18 -5.90 -29.08 0.69
CA VAL A 18 -5.01 -28.71 1.78
C VAL A 18 -4.19 -29.94 2.06
N ASP A 19 -2.92 -29.89 1.72
CA ASP A 19 -1.95 -30.90 2.12
C ASP A 19 -1.96 -30.97 3.66
N THR A 20 -2.81 -31.83 4.18
CA THR A 20 -2.91 -32.14 5.61
C THR A 20 -1.84 -33.13 6.03
N SER A 21 -0.75 -33.30 5.24
CA SER A 21 0.31 -34.21 5.58
C SER A 21 0.89 -33.83 6.95
N ASP A 22 0.94 -34.79 7.83
CA ASP A 22 1.46 -34.72 9.23
C ASP A 22 2.98 -34.49 9.29
N ASP A 23 3.57 -34.06 8.16
CA ASP A 23 5.03 -33.91 7.97
C ASP A 23 5.62 -32.76 8.83
N LEU A 24 4.77 -31.86 9.37
CA LEU A 24 5.19 -30.77 10.25
C LEU A 24 5.35 -31.18 11.72
N GLY A 25 5.25 -32.47 12.03
CA GLY A 25 5.52 -33.01 13.37
C GLY A 25 4.62 -32.43 14.48
N GLY A 26 3.40 -32.04 14.12
CA GLY A 26 2.43 -31.43 15.03
C GLY A 26 2.58 -29.92 15.22
N ARG A 27 3.37 -29.21 14.39
CA ARG A 27 3.50 -27.74 14.43
C ARG A 27 2.30 -27.09 13.74
N GLU A 28 1.87 -25.92 14.24
CA GLU A 28 0.82 -25.10 13.64
C GLU A 28 1.39 -24.05 12.67
N VAL A 29 2.53 -23.48 12.96
CA VAL A 29 3.25 -22.57 12.07
C VAL A 29 3.72 -23.34 10.83
N GLY A 30 3.38 -22.83 9.65
CA GLY A 30 3.61 -23.46 8.35
C GLY A 30 2.43 -24.26 7.81
N ARG A 31 1.39 -24.49 8.61
CA ARG A 31 0.17 -25.17 8.14
C ARG A 31 -0.73 -24.22 7.35
N ALA A 32 -1.31 -24.75 6.28
CA ALA A 32 -2.34 -24.10 5.50
C ALA A 32 -3.69 -24.16 6.27
N ARG A 33 -3.89 -23.24 7.20
CA ARG A 33 -5.13 -23.13 7.97
C ARG A 33 -6.11 -22.18 7.28
N VAL A 34 -7.34 -22.61 7.10
CA VAL A 34 -8.47 -21.74 6.74
C VAL A 34 -8.64 -20.69 7.84
N ARG A 35 -8.96 -19.46 7.48
CA ARG A 35 -9.05 -18.37 8.44
C ARG A 35 -10.21 -18.59 9.41
N LYS A 36 -9.95 -18.36 10.72
CA LYS A 36 -11.00 -18.38 11.76
C LYS A 36 -12.10 -17.37 11.46
N GLU A 37 -11.74 -16.25 10.86
CA GLU A 37 -12.59 -15.14 10.48
C GLU A 37 -13.59 -15.50 9.38
N ASP A 38 -13.26 -16.43 8.50
CA ASP A 38 -14.04 -16.70 7.28
C ASP A 38 -15.48 -17.11 7.59
N TYR A 39 -15.69 -17.93 8.61
CA TYR A 39 -17.04 -18.39 8.95
C TYR A 39 -18.00 -17.22 9.25
N ARG A 40 -17.58 -16.24 10.08
CA ARG A 40 -18.44 -15.10 10.36
C ARG A 40 -18.59 -14.17 9.16
N LEU A 41 -17.54 -14.03 8.34
CA LEU A 41 -17.54 -13.16 7.14
C LEU A 41 -18.53 -13.68 6.10
N ILE A 42 -18.52 -14.97 5.77
CA ILE A 42 -19.36 -15.55 4.71
C ILE A 42 -20.78 -15.93 5.17
N THR A 43 -21.03 -16.03 6.48
CA THR A 43 -22.37 -16.37 7.01
C THR A 43 -23.19 -15.16 7.45
N GLY A 44 -22.70 -13.93 7.24
CA GLY A 44 -23.40 -12.72 7.64
C GLY A 44 -23.43 -12.45 9.15
N ARG A 45 -22.54 -13.08 9.92
CA ARG A 45 -22.37 -12.86 11.37
C ARG A 45 -21.39 -11.74 11.69
N THR A 46 -20.67 -11.26 10.69
CA THR A 46 -19.76 -10.11 10.77
C THR A 46 -20.50 -8.86 11.19
N LYS A 47 -19.87 -8.07 12.01
CA LYS A 47 -20.35 -6.75 12.39
C LYS A 47 -19.48 -5.69 11.73
N TRP A 48 -19.97 -5.08 10.67
CA TRP A 48 -19.38 -3.90 10.06
C TRP A 48 -19.78 -2.64 10.83
N THR A 49 -19.01 -1.58 10.70
CA THR A 49 -19.37 -0.29 11.32
C THR A 49 -20.77 0.16 10.87
N ASP A 50 -21.11 -0.05 9.61
CA ASP A 50 -22.45 0.32 9.10
C ASP A 50 -23.61 -0.53 9.69
N ASN A 51 -23.35 -1.69 10.28
CA ASN A 51 -24.37 -2.50 10.95
C ASN A 51 -24.76 -1.98 12.35
N ILE A 52 -23.97 -1.06 12.92
CA ILE A 52 -24.21 -0.54 14.26
C ILE A 52 -25.43 0.37 14.25
N GLN A 53 -26.38 0.06 15.13
CA GLN A 53 -27.62 0.81 15.34
C GLN A 53 -27.77 1.12 16.82
N LEU A 54 -27.94 2.39 17.16
CA LEU A 54 -28.10 2.86 18.52
C LEU A 54 -29.44 3.58 18.69
N PRO A 55 -30.06 3.52 19.89
CA PRO A 55 -31.33 4.22 20.15
C PRO A 55 -31.20 5.73 19.93
N GLY A 56 -32.10 6.31 19.14
CA GLY A 56 -32.11 7.74 18.86
C GLY A 56 -30.96 8.27 18.02
N MET A 57 -30.24 7.37 17.34
CA MET A 57 -29.14 7.71 16.44
C MET A 57 -29.60 8.60 15.29
N LEU A 58 -28.77 9.60 14.97
CA LEU A 58 -28.93 10.48 13.82
C LEU A 58 -28.02 10.03 12.68
N HIS A 59 -28.43 10.33 11.47
CA HIS A 59 -27.65 10.07 10.27
C HIS A 59 -27.13 11.38 9.70
N LEU A 60 -25.89 11.36 9.22
CA LEU A 60 -25.22 12.52 8.65
C LEU A 60 -25.18 12.43 7.14
N ALA A 61 -25.37 13.56 6.48
CA ALA A 61 -25.08 13.76 5.06
C ALA A 61 -24.15 14.95 4.91
N MET A 62 -23.08 14.78 4.14
CA MET A 62 -22.08 15.84 3.87
C MET A 62 -22.53 16.61 2.60
N VAL A 63 -22.43 17.94 2.69
CA VAL A 63 -22.57 18.83 1.53
C VAL A 63 -21.17 19.11 1.01
N ARG A 64 -20.92 18.76 -0.25
CA ARG A 64 -19.58 18.83 -0.85
C ARG A 64 -19.53 19.86 -1.94
N SER A 65 -18.39 20.54 -2.07
CA SER A 65 -18.13 21.47 -3.16
C SER A 65 -18.07 20.75 -4.50
N PRO A 66 -18.74 21.25 -5.54
CA PRO A 66 -18.53 20.81 -6.91
C PRO A 66 -17.28 21.43 -7.55
N TYR A 67 -16.69 22.46 -6.95
CA TYR A 67 -15.54 23.21 -7.47
C TYR A 67 -14.24 22.73 -6.87
N ALA A 68 -13.21 22.66 -7.70
CA ALA A 68 -11.88 22.32 -7.29
C ALA A 68 -11.14 23.49 -6.61
N HIS A 69 -11.45 24.74 -7.00
CA HIS A 69 -10.86 25.93 -6.39
C HIS A 69 -11.87 27.06 -6.43
N ALA A 70 -12.36 27.47 -5.28
CA ALA A 70 -13.34 28.55 -5.17
C ALA A 70 -13.34 29.19 -3.79
N ARG A 71 -13.75 30.45 -3.73
CA ARG A 71 -14.10 31.13 -2.48
C ARG A 71 -15.57 30.91 -2.18
N ILE A 72 -15.89 30.56 -0.94
CA ILE A 72 -17.26 30.47 -0.46
C ILE A 72 -17.73 31.91 -0.15
N THR A 73 -18.73 32.39 -0.87
CA THR A 73 -19.25 33.77 -0.68
C THR A 73 -20.46 33.80 0.26
N SER A 74 -21.28 32.76 0.22
CA SER A 74 -22.39 32.59 1.19
C SER A 74 -22.82 31.11 1.29
N ILE A 75 -23.41 30.72 2.44
CA ILE A 75 -24.06 29.43 2.64
C ILE A 75 -25.42 29.69 3.29
N ASP A 76 -26.51 29.40 2.56
CA ASP A 76 -27.87 29.43 3.10
C ASP A 76 -28.33 28.02 3.50
N VAL A 77 -28.49 27.81 4.79
CA VAL A 77 -28.95 26.56 5.40
C VAL A 77 -30.42 26.62 5.86
N SER A 78 -31.15 27.70 5.58
CA SER A 78 -32.49 27.96 6.13
C SER A 78 -33.51 26.91 5.73
N ALA A 79 -33.52 26.53 4.45
CA ALA A 79 -34.41 25.50 3.91
C ALA A 79 -34.07 24.12 4.52
N ALA A 80 -32.79 23.76 4.58
CA ALA A 80 -32.33 22.52 5.21
C ALA A 80 -32.73 22.43 6.68
N LYS A 81 -32.51 23.49 7.47
CA LYS A 81 -32.87 23.54 8.90
C LYS A 81 -34.36 23.34 9.19
N THR A 82 -35.24 23.69 8.25
CA THR A 82 -36.70 23.54 8.39
C THR A 82 -37.24 22.22 7.81
N SER A 83 -36.39 21.43 7.19
CA SER A 83 -36.74 20.16 6.59
C SER A 83 -37.16 19.11 7.63
N SER A 84 -38.04 18.20 7.26
CA SER A 84 -38.57 17.17 8.17
C SER A 84 -37.43 16.26 8.65
N GLY A 85 -37.44 15.95 9.95
CA GLY A 85 -36.46 15.04 10.56
C GLY A 85 -35.09 15.65 10.83
N VAL A 86 -34.77 16.83 10.33
CA VAL A 86 -33.50 17.52 10.54
C VAL A 86 -33.37 17.96 12.01
N VAL A 87 -32.23 17.70 12.62
CA VAL A 87 -31.91 18.04 14.02
C VAL A 87 -30.84 19.12 14.08
N ALA A 88 -29.87 19.07 13.19
CA ALA A 88 -28.80 20.07 13.11
C ALA A 88 -28.30 20.22 11.67
N VAL A 89 -27.88 21.43 11.32
CA VAL A 89 -27.11 21.74 10.12
C VAL A 89 -25.95 22.63 10.57
N LEU A 90 -24.71 22.21 10.27
CA LEU A 90 -23.50 22.94 10.63
C LEU A 90 -22.69 23.25 9.38
N THR A 91 -22.16 24.46 9.34
CA THR A 91 -21.20 24.94 8.33
C THR A 91 -19.81 25.07 8.93
N GLY A 92 -18.78 25.32 8.12
CA GLY A 92 -17.41 25.55 8.60
C GLY A 92 -17.34 26.72 9.60
N ALA A 93 -18.12 27.79 9.38
CA ALA A 93 -18.19 28.93 10.29
C ALA A 93 -18.76 28.56 11.67
N ASP A 94 -19.71 27.62 11.72
CA ASP A 94 -20.31 27.18 12.99
C ASP A 94 -19.33 26.40 13.89
N VAL A 95 -18.26 25.83 13.33
CA VAL A 95 -17.32 24.94 14.03
C VAL A 95 -15.86 25.40 13.91
N ALA A 96 -15.59 26.58 13.36
CA ALA A 96 -14.24 27.05 13.07
C ALA A 96 -13.28 26.97 14.26
N ASP A 97 -13.78 27.31 15.46
CA ASP A 97 -12.98 27.29 16.71
C ASP A 97 -12.87 25.88 17.33
N GLU A 98 -13.61 24.88 16.83
CA GLU A 98 -13.72 23.57 17.47
C GLU A 98 -13.13 22.43 16.63
N GLN A 99 -13.05 22.58 15.30
CA GLN A 99 -12.69 21.49 14.40
C GLN A 99 -11.19 21.24 14.29
N GLY A 100 -10.35 22.20 14.65
CA GLY A 100 -8.91 22.13 14.48
C GLY A 100 -8.48 21.99 13.01
N SER A 101 -7.26 21.55 12.79
CA SER A 101 -6.74 21.14 11.49
C SER A 101 -6.51 19.64 11.51
N LEU A 102 -6.84 18.95 10.41
CA LEU A 102 -6.49 17.54 10.26
C LEU A 102 -4.97 17.38 10.33
N PRO A 103 -4.48 16.31 10.98
CA PRO A 103 -3.06 16.17 11.27
C PRO A 103 -2.26 15.61 10.11
N THR A 104 -0.99 16.05 10.00
CA THR A 104 0.05 15.28 9.33
C THR A 104 1.05 14.77 10.37
N ALA A 105 1.42 13.50 10.28
CA ALA A 105 2.37 12.87 11.20
C ALA A 105 3.77 12.77 10.63
N TRP A 106 4.00 13.25 9.40
CA TRP A 106 5.30 13.15 8.76
C TRP A 106 5.78 14.45 8.10
N PRO A 107 6.20 15.45 8.89
CA PRO A 107 6.91 16.61 8.36
C PRO A 107 8.33 16.19 7.95
N ILE A 108 8.59 16.08 6.64
CA ILE A 108 9.87 15.56 6.11
C ILE A 108 11.03 16.55 6.18
N VAL A 109 10.73 17.84 6.29
CA VAL A 109 11.70 18.93 6.48
C VAL A 109 11.17 19.95 7.48
N PRO A 110 12.07 20.67 8.20
CA PRO A 110 11.63 21.62 9.24
C PRO A 110 10.80 22.80 8.71
N ASP A 111 11.01 23.21 7.47
CA ASP A 111 10.35 24.35 6.82
C ASP A 111 9.21 23.93 5.87
N GLN A 112 8.72 22.69 6.04
CA GLN A 112 7.62 22.17 5.26
C GLN A 112 6.39 23.07 5.37
N LYS A 113 5.82 23.43 4.24
CA LYS A 113 4.57 24.18 4.18
C LYS A 113 3.39 23.22 4.25
N ALA A 114 2.46 23.50 5.13
CA ALA A 114 1.25 22.73 5.33
C ALA A 114 0.07 23.72 5.51
N PRO A 115 -0.83 23.85 4.54
CA PRO A 115 -2.03 24.64 4.72
C PRO A 115 -2.91 24.01 5.82
N PRO A 116 -3.64 24.82 6.61
CA PRO A 116 -4.65 24.27 7.51
C PRO A 116 -5.66 23.43 6.72
N HIS A 117 -5.98 22.24 7.22
CA HIS A 117 -6.96 21.36 6.61
C HIS A 117 -8.17 21.22 7.55
N PRO A 118 -9.17 22.10 7.44
CA PRO A 118 -10.37 22.05 8.27
C PRO A 118 -11.23 20.83 7.87
N ALA A 119 -11.96 20.25 8.82
CA ALA A 119 -12.89 19.18 8.50
C ALA A 119 -14.09 19.67 7.67
N ILE A 120 -14.55 20.92 7.91
CA ILE A 120 -15.53 21.63 7.09
C ILE A 120 -14.89 22.92 6.61
N ALA A 121 -14.86 23.17 5.31
CA ALA A 121 -14.32 24.38 4.72
C ALA A 121 -15.03 25.64 5.25
N VAL A 122 -14.28 26.70 5.49
CA VAL A 122 -14.80 27.94 6.14
C VAL A 122 -15.07 29.02 5.10
N ASP A 123 -14.07 29.40 4.33
CA ASP A 123 -14.08 30.54 3.42
C ASP A 123 -13.66 30.21 1.98
N HIS A 124 -13.01 29.08 1.76
CA HIS A 124 -12.58 28.59 0.45
C HIS A 124 -12.56 27.08 0.37
N VAL A 125 -12.59 26.55 -0.83
CA VAL A 125 -12.41 25.13 -1.13
C VAL A 125 -11.22 24.98 -2.06
N ALA A 126 -10.45 23.90 -1.86
CA ALA A 126 -9.21 23.63 -2.55
C ALA A 126 -9.23 22.36 -3.42
N PHE A 127 -10.30 21.55 -3.35
CA PHE A 127 -10.53 20.41 -4.26
C PHE A 127 -12.04 20.14 -4.40
N ALA A 128 -12.46 19.59 -5.54
CA ALA A 128 -13.83 19.12 -5.74
C ALA A 128 -14.13 17.92 -4.82
N GLY A 129 -15.19 18.04 -4.01
CA GLY A 129 -15.52 17.04 -2.98
C GLY A 129 -15.21 17.47 -1.54
N GLU A 130 -14.60 18.64 -1.35
CA GLU A 130 -14.36 19.20 0.00
C GLU A 130 -15.68 19.53 0.68
N ILE A 131 -15.78 19.25 1.98
CA ILE A 131 -17.03 19.38 2.74
C ILE A 131 -17.23 20.84 3.14
N VAL A 132 -18.41 21.40 2.83
CA VAL A 132 -18.77 22.79 3.16
C VAL A 132 -19.87 22.89 4.22
N ALA A 133 -20.67 21.84 4.40
CA ALA A 133 -21.66 21.73 5.46
C ALA A 133 -21.99 20.27 5.76
N VAL A 134 -22.63 20.04 6.91
CA VAL A 134 -23.15 18.74 7.31
C VAL A 134 -24.58 18.87 7.81
N VAL A 135 -25.42 17.91 7.43
CA VAL A 135 -26.81 17.80 7.88
C VAL A 135 -26.93 16.55 8.76
N ALA A 136 -27.54 16.70 9.95
CA ALA A 136 -27.88 15.60 10.85
C ALA A 136 -29.42 15.45 10.91
N ALA A 137 -29.93 14.29 10.56
CA ALA A 137 -31.36 13.99 10.57
C ALA A 137 -31.67 12.62 11.19
N ARG A 138 -32.96 12.30 11.38
CA ARG A 138 -33.42 11.06 12.01
C ARG A 138 -33.22 9.82 11.15
N SER A 139 -33.10 10.00 9.85
CA SER A 139 -32.81 8.95 8.89
C SER A 139 -31.82 9.42 7.84
N ALA A 140 -31.14 8.47 7.17
CA ALA A 140 -30.20 8.76 6.11
C ALA A 140 -30.87 9.43 4.90
N ALA A 141 -32.14 9.08 4.59
CA ALA A 141 -32.91 9.70 3.52
C ALA A 141 -33.20 11.18 3.85
N GLU A 142 -33.74 11.47 5.06
CA GLU A 142 -34.00 12.84 5.49
C GLU A 142 -32.73 13.70 5.52
N ALA A 143 -31.58 13.11 5.89
CA ALA A 143 -30.31 13.83 5.90
C ALA A 143 -29.85 14.20 4.48
N ARG A 144 -29.98 13.28 3.51
CA ARG A 144 -29.63 13.51 2.09
C ARG A 144 -30.57 14.52 1.43
N ASP A 145 -31.89 14.34 1.58
CA ASP A 145 -32.88 15.27 1.04
C ASP A 145 -32.66 16.71 1.56
N ALA A 146 -32.31 16.84 2.82
CA ALA A 146 -32.04 18.15 3.43
C ALA A 146 -30.65 18.70 3.03
N ALA A 147 -29.67 17.86 2.76
CA ALA A 147 -28.37 18.29 2.26
C ALA A 147 -28.46 18.94 0.89
N GLU A 148 -29.38 18.46 0.02
CA GLU A 148 -29.65 19.05 -1.31
C GLU A 148 -30.32 20.44 -1.21
N LEU A 149 -30.84 20.82 -0.04
CA LEU A 149 -31.46 22.13 0.21
C LEU A 149 -30.49 23.16 0.79
N VAL A 150 -29.23 22.80 1.01
CA VAL A 150 -28.17 23.75 1.38
C VAL A 150 -27.71 24.46 0.11
N ASP A 151 -27.91 25.78 0.07
CA ASP A 151 -27.51 26.60 -1.06
C ASP A 151 -26.18 27.29 -0.77
N VAL A 152 -25.19 27.10 -1.67
CA VAL A 152 -23.84 27.64 -1.50
C VAL A 152 -23.45 28.44 -2.72
N ASP A 153 -23.14 29.71 -2.50
CA ASP A 153 -22.61 30.60 -3.53
C ASP A 153 -21.08 30.56 -3.55
N TYR A 154 -20.53 30.39 -4.74
CA TYR A 154 -19.08 30.31 -4.93
C TYR A 154 -18.58 31.40 -5.88
N GLU A 155 -17.38 31.90 -5.62
CA GLU A 155 -16.57 32.64 -6.59
C GLU A 155 -15.46 31.70 -7.08
N GLU A 156 -15.58 31.25 -8.33
CA GLU A 156 -14.63 30.32 -8.92
C GLU A 156 -13.23 30.93 -9.06
N LEU A 157 -12.20 30.15 -8.77
CA LEU A 157 -10.80 30.49 -8.93
C LEU A 157 -10.14 29.51 -9.90
N PRO A 158 -9.09 29.92 -10.64
CA PRO A 158 -8.35 29.01 -11.50
C PRO A 158 -7.72 27.87 -10.71
N PRO A 159 -7.97 26.58 -11.02
CA PRO A 159 -7.31 25.47 -10.38
C PRO A 159 -5.94 25.20 -10.99
N VAL A 160 -4.99 24.71 -10.19
CA VAL A 160 -3.74 24.09 -10.66
C VAL A 160 -3.82 22.59 -10.53
N LEU A 161 -3.69 21.86 -11.65
CA LEU A 161 -3.95 20.42 -11.74
C LEU A 161 -2.73 19.61 -12.21
N ASP A 162 -1.85 20.23 -12.99
CA ASP A 162 -0.65 19.59 -13.53
C ASP A 162 0.57 19.92 -12.67
N LEU A 163 1.40 18.92 -12.37
CA LEU A 163 2.58 19.07 -11.53
C LEU A 163 3.65 20.00 -12.12
N LYS A 164 3.84 19.98 -13.45
CA LYS A 164 4.83 20.85 -14.12
C LYS A 164 4.35 22.30 -14.16
N GLU A 165 3.03 22.53 -14.17
CA GLU A 165 2.46 23.87 -14.01
C GLU A 165 2.50 24.31 -12.53
N ALA A 166 2.23 23.41 -11.58
CA ALA A 166 2.33 23.69 -10.17
C ALA A 166 3.74 24.12 -9.75
N GLU A 167 4.77 23.50 -10.33
CA GLU A 167 6.17 23.85 -10.05
C GLU A 167 6.53 25.30 -10.41
N LYS A 168 5.82 25.90 -11.37
CA LYS A 168 6.07 27.28 -11.85
C LYS A 168 5.50 28.36 -10.93
N ASP A 169 4.63 28.02 -9.99
CA ASP A 169 3.94 28.96 -9.10
C ASP A 169 3.13 30.05 -9.83
N THR A 170 2.69 29.80 -11.06
CA THR A 170 1.91 30.76 -11.87
C THR A 170 0.48 30.87 -11.37
N VAL A 171 -0.12 29.76 -11.01
CA VAL A 171 -1.40 29.63 -10.31
C VAL A 171 -1.11 28.92 -8.99
N LEU A 172 -1.69 29.39 -7.91
CA LEU A 172 -1.44 28.83 -6.58
C LEU A 172 -2.67 28.07 -6.07
N ALA A 173 -2.45 26.83 -5.66
CA ALA A 173 -3.51 26.03 -5.02
C ALA A 173 -3.93 26.63 -3.68
N HIS A 174 -2.97 27.23 -2.96
CA HIS A 174 -3.17 27.99 -1.73
C HIS A 174 -2.47 29.33 -1.84
N PRO A 175 -3.16 30.42 -2.24
CA PRO A 175 -2.55 31.72 -2.41
C PRO A 175 -1.81 32.25 -1.19
N ASP A 176 -2.27 31.94 0.01
CA ASP A 176 -1.70 32.38 1.28
C ASP A 176 -0.30 31.78 1.55
N LEU A 177 0.02 30.64 0.95
CA LEU A 177 1.33 30.04 1.08
C LEU A 177 2.39 30.72 0.18
N GLY A 178 1.95 31.41 -0.88
CA GLY A 178 2.82 32.09 -1.85
C GLY A 178 3.62 31.15 -2.77
N THR A 179 3.37 29.85 -2.71
CA THR A 179 3.98 28.82 -3.58
C THR A 179 3.19 27.52 -3.50
N ASN A 180 3.25 26.71 -4.55
CA ASN A 180 2.72 25.34 -4.54
C ASN A 180 3.71 24.32 -3.93
N LYS A 181 4.97 24.72 -3.63
CA LYS A 181 5.97 23.80 -3.05
C LYS A 181 5.71 23.61 -1.56
N SER A 182 5.31 22.39 -1.20
CA SER A 182 5.20 21.99 0.19
C SER A 182 6.58 21.76 0.82
N ALA A 183 7.43 20.99 0.13
CA ALA A 183 8.76 20.63 0.61
C ALA A 183 9.68 20.28 -0.55
N PHE A 184 10.99 20.39 -0.30
CA PHE A 184 12.05 19.78 -1.11
C PHE A 184 12.88 18.86 -0.21
N TRP A 185 13.08 17.62 -0.63
CA TRP A 185 13.91 16.66 0.07
C TRP A 185 14.94 16.04 -0.87
N GLN A 186 16.16 15.83 -0.38
CA GLN A 186 17.27 15.34 -1.17
C GLN A 186 18.06 14.28 -0.41
N PHE A 187 18.52 13.27 -1.14
CA PHE A 187 19.56 12.33 -0.72
C PHE A 187 20.67 12.31 -1.76
N ASP A 188 21.93 12.33 -1.29
CA ASP A 188 23.13 12.23 -2.13
C ASP A 188 24.13 11.28 -1.45
N SER A 189 24.47 10.18 -2.12
CA SER A 189 25.36 9.14 -1.58
C SER A 189 26.76 9.64 -1.30
N ALA A 190 27.29 10.59 -2.09
CA ALA A 190 28.61 11.17 -1.84
C ALA A 190 28.60 12.07 -0.60
N ALA A 191 27.56 12.89 -0.43
CA ALA A 191 27.39 13.72 0.76
C ALA A 191 27.13 12.89 2.02
N ALA A 192 26.41 11.78 1.90
CA ALA A 192 26.15 10.83 2.98
C ALA A 192 27.37 9.95 3.32
N GLY A 193 28.36 9.88 2.44
CA GLY A 193 29.52 9.00 2.60
C GLY A 193 29.21 7.51 2.38
N THR A 194 28.12 7.21 1.69
CA THR A 194 27.68 5.84 1.38
C THR A 194 28.00 5.40 -0.04
N GLY A 195 28.39 6.34 -0.93
CA GLY A 195 28.70 6.08 -2.31
C GLY A 195 29.54 7.18 -2.96
N GLY A 196 29.69 7.11 -4.29
CA GLY A 196 30.43 8.09 -5.11
C GLY A 196 29.58 9.26 -5.57
N SER A 197 30.22 10.16 -6.35
CA SER A 197 29.56 11.28 -7.02
C SER A 197 28.78 10.80 -8.24
N VAL A 198 27.49 11.10 -8.28
CA VAL A 198 26.60 10.73 -9.40
C VAL A 198 26.99 11.50 -10.66
N ASP A 199 27.28 12.80 -10.54
CA ASP A 199 27.63 13.63 -11.71
C ASP A 199 28.96 13.18 -12.34
N GLU A 200 29.95 12.79 -11.54
CA GLU A 200 31.22 12.24 -12.06
C GLU A 200 31.01 10.91 -12.78
N ALA A 201 30.15 10.04 -12.23
CA ALA A 201 29.85 8.75 -12.83
C ALA A 201 29.07 8.90 -14.15
N ILE A 202 28.09 9.81 -14.21
CA ILE A 202 27.35 10.12 -15.45
C ILE A 202 28.28 10.69 -16.50
N GLU A 203 29.15 11.66 -16.16
CA GLU A 203 30.12 12.21 -17.12
C GLU A 203 31.14 11.17 -17.59
N ALA A 204 31.53 10.25 -16.76
CA ALA A 204 32.36 9.12 -17.16
C ALA A 204 31.63 8.17 -18.15
N ALA A 205 30.37 7.85 -17.87
CA ALA A 205 29.55 7.02 -18.75
C ALA A 205 29.25 7.71 -20.09
N ARG A 206 29.04 9.02 -20.12
CA ARG A 206 28.89 9.79 -21.38
C ARG A 206 30.13 9.72 -22.27
N ARG A 207 31.32 9.58 -21.68
CA ARG A 207 32.57 9.45 -22.47
C ARG A 207 32.83 8.04 -22.97
N ASP A 208 32.55 7.04 -22.15
CA ASP A 208 32.96 5.65 -22.42
C ASP A 208 32.02 4.59 -21.81
N GLY A 209 30.73 4.84 -21.81
CA GLY A 209 29.72 3.94 -21.27
C GLY A 209 28.36 4.16 -21.93
N ILE A 210 27.31 3.90 -21.16
CA ILE A 210 25.90 4.07 -21.51
C ILE A 210 25.26 5.03 -20.53
N VAL A 211 24.48 5.99 -21.04
CA VAL A 211 23.63 6.88 -20.22
C VAL A 211 22.22 6.81 -20.79
N ILE A 212 21.26 6.45 -19.94
CA ILE A 212 19.85 6.39 -20.27
C ILE A 212 19.13 7.45 -19.47
N GLU A 213 18.42 8.34 -20.16
CA GLU A 213 17.57 9.36 -19.53
C GLU A 213 16.13 9.09 -19.92
N ARG A 214 15.24 8.93 -18.92
CA ARG A 214 13.80 8.66 -19.13
C ARG A 214 12.95 9.49 -18.19
N GLU A 215 11.75 9.76 -18.65
CA GLU A 215 10.73 10.41 -17.86
C GLU A 215 9.51 9.47 -17.80
N TYR A 216 9.13 9.07 -16.57
CA TYR A 216 7.97 8.22 -16.34
C TYR A 216 6.91 8.98 -15.56
N ARG A 217 5.65 8.69 -15.86
CA ARG A 217 4.51 9.18 -15.10
C ARG A 217 3.83 8.03 -14.40
N GLN A 218 3.74 8.11 -13.08
CA GLN A 218 2.84 7.30 -12.29
C GLN A 218 1.49 8.00 -12.27
N GLN A 219 0.46 7.39 -12.87
CA GLN A 219 -0.88 7.98 -12.85
C GLN A 219 -1.46 7.93 -11.42
N ARG A 220 -2.40 8.80 -11.16
CA ARG A 220 -3.15 8.85 -9.90
C ARG A 220 -4.09 7.66 -9.80
N LEU A 221 -4.12 7.01 -8.63
CA LEU A 221 -4.96 5.84 -8.33
C LEU A 221 -5.83 6.08 -7.11
N ILE A 222 -6.94 5.37 -7.03
CA ILE A 222 -7.86 5.37 -5.89
C ILE A 222 -7.76 4.02 -5.17
N PRO A 223 -7.49 3.97 -3.86
CA PRO A 223 -7.55 2.74 -3.08
C PRO A 223 -9.00 2.24 -2.98
N ALA A 224 -9.44 1.48 -3.95
CA ALA A 224 -10.84 1.08 -4.10
C ALA A 224 -11.20 -0.09 -3.16
N PHE A 225 -11.21 0.13 -1.85
CA PHE A 225 -11.68 -0.84 -0.87
C PHE A 225 -13.17 -1.14 -1.04
N MET A 226 -13.60 -2.41 -0.84
CA MET A 226 -14.99 -2.83 -1.10
C MET A 226 -15.96 -2.31 -0.05
N GLU A 227 -15.60 -2.32 1.23
CA GLU A 227 -16.38 -1.66 2.28
C GLU A 227 -16.14 -0.15 2.23
N PRO A 228 -17.13 0.70 1.90
CA PRO A 228 -17.00 2.15 2.05
C PRO A 228 -16.69 2.55 3.49
N ARG A 229 -16.13 3.74 3.70
CA ARG A 229 -15.86 4.26 5.04
C ARG A 229 -17.18 4.50 5.77
N SER A 230 -17.18 4.22 7.06
CA SER A 230 -18.29 4.57 7.93
C SER A 230 -17.80 4.81 9.34
N THR A 231 -18.50 5.66 10.05
CA THR A 231 -18.21 5.96 11.46
C THR A 231 -19.51 6.20 12.25
N VAL A 232 -19.49 5.72 13.48
CA VAL A 232 -20.58 5.93 14.46
C VAL A 232 -19.97 6.48 15.73
N VAL A 233 -20.51 7.56 16.28
CA VAL A 233 -20.05 8.15 17.55
C VAL A 233 -21.21 8.19 18.53
N ASP A 234 -21.03 7.58 19.71
CA ASP A 234 -21.94 7.64 20.84
C ASP A 234 -21.37 8.54 21.95
N PRO A 235 -21.98 9.72 22.20
CA PRO A 235 -21.55 10.63 23.24
C PRO A 235 -22.29 10.41 24.58
N THR A 236 -23.18 9.43 24.70
CA THR A 236 -24.14 9.33 25.84
C THR A 236 -23.52 8.76 27.09
N GLY A 237 -22.34 8.14 27.04
CA GLY A 237 -21.61 7.59 28.16
C GLY A 237 -20.64 8.58 28.85
N GLU A 238 -19.79 8.04 29.71
CA GLU A 238 -18.69 8.82 30.31
C GLU A 238 -17.55 9.08 29.34
N GLN A 239 -17.45 8.26 28.32
CA GLN A 239 -16.52 8.34 27.17
C GLN A 239 -17.33 8.48 25.89
N PHE A 240 -16.74 9.14 24.91
CA PHE A 240 -17.18 9.02 23.52
C PHE A 240 -16.75 7.66 22.98
N VAL A 241 -17.70 6.83 22.59
CA VAL A 241 -17.39 5.57 21.92
C VAL A 241 -17.57 5.78 20.43
N MET A 242 -16.49 5.57 19.70
CA MET A 242 -16.45 5.72 18.26
C MET A 242 -16.17 4.38 17.60
N TRP A 243 -17.06 3.92 16.74
CA TRP A 243 -16.79 2.83 15.81
C TRP A 243 -16.41 3.44 14.48
N SER A 244 -15.31 2.98 13.90
CA SER A 244 -14.86 3.44 12.61
C SER A 244 -14.28 2.29 11.77
N ALA A 245 -14.57 2.30 10.47
CA ALA A 245 -13.96 1.41 9.50
C ALA A 245 -12.54 1.91 9.20
N THR A 246 -11.61 1.73 10.14
CA THR A 246 -10.24 2.24 10.12
C THR A 246 -9.20 1.14 10.23
N GLN A 247 -8.01 1.35 9.65
CA GLN A 247 -6.83 0.51 9.82
C GLN A 247 -6.07 0.82 11.11
N VAL A 248 -6.34 1.99 11.74
CA VAL A 248 -5.48 2.61 12.75
C VAL A 248 -6.25 3.17 13.95
N PRO A 249 -7.02 2.32 14.67
CA PRO A 249 -7.86 2.81 15.79
C PRO A 249 -7.08 3.52 16.89
N HIS A 250 -5.84 3.11 17.18
CA HIS A 250 -5.02 3.76 18.22
C HIS A 250 -4.51 5.13 17.78
N ILE A 251 -4.04 5.23 16.53
CA ILE A 251 -3.61 6.51 15.94
C ILE A 251 -4.82 7.44 15.79
N LEU A 252 -5.96 6.92 15.32
CA LEU A 252 -7.21 7.70 15.22
C LEU A 252 -7.62 8.27 16.59
N ARG A 253 -7.59 7.49 17.67
CA ARG A 253 -7.88 7.95 19.02
C ARG A 253 -6.98 9.11 19.43
N LEU A 254 -5.67 8.95 19.25
CA LEU A 254 -4.68 9.98 19.60
C LEU A 254 -4.91 11.26 18.79
N MET A 255 -5.03 11.14 17.48
CA MET A 255 -5.14 12.30 16.59
C MET A 255 -6.47 13.04 16.75
N LEU A 256 -7.57 12.33 16.97
CA LEU A 256 -8.86 12.96 17.32
C LEU A 256 -8.76 13.74 18.62
N ALA A 257 -8.13 13.17 19.64
CA ALA A 257 -7.94 13.85 20.92
C ALA A 257 -7.14 15.14 20.77
N LEU A 258 -6.06 15.11 19.97
CA LEU A 258 -5.23 16.28 19.67
C LEU A 258 -5.99 17.31 18.82
N THR A 259 -6.63 16.89 17.74
CA THR A 259 -7.35 17.77 16.79
C THR A 259 -8.52 18.49 17.47
N LEU A 260 -9.29 17.79 18.31
CA LEU A 260 -10.50 18.30 18.93
C LEU A 260 -10.30 18.83 20.35
N GLY A 261 -9.07 18.79 20.87
CA GLY A 261 -8.75 19.24 22.24
C GLY A 261 -9.48 18.43 23.32
N VAL A 262 -9.78 17.14 23.08
CA VAL A 262 -10.48 16.27 24.02
C VAL A 262 -9.46 15.38 24.74
N PRO A 263 -9.57 15.14 26.07
CA PRO A 263 -8.68 14.20 26.73
C PRO A 263 -8.76 12.80 26.11
N GLU A 264 -7.61 12.20 25.78
CA GLU A 264 -7.55 10.87 25.14
C GLU A 264 -8.32 9.80 25.95
N SER A 265 -8.31 9.89 27.29
CA SER A 265 -9.05 8.99 28.18
C SER A 265 -10.58 9.09 28.01
N LYS A 266 -11.08 10.12 27.35
CA LYS A 266 -12.50 10.32 27.05
C LYS A 266 -12.90 9.79 25.67
N VAL A 267 -11.96 9.25 24.90
CA VAL A 267 -12.19 8.71 23.56
C VAL A 267 -11.85 7.22 23.53
N ARG A 268 -12.81 6.39 23.17
CA ARG A 268 -12.62 4.97 22.84
C ARG A 268 -12.92 4.77 21.38
N VAL A 269 -11.97 4.20 20.64
CA VAL A 269 -12.15 3.85 19.23
C VAL A 269 -12.22 2.34 19.10
N ILE A 270 -13.18 1.86 18.32
CA ILE A 270 -13.40 0.45 18.01
C ILE A 270 -13.42 0.30 16.49
N ALA A 271 -12.47 -0.43 15.94
CA ALA A 271 -12.49 -0.93 14.58
C ALA A 271 -13.09 -2.35 14.60
N PRO A 272 -14.35 -2.54 14.19
CA PRO A 272 -14.92 -3.89 14.04
C PRO A 272 -14.24 -4.63 12.88
N ASP A 273 -14.88 -5.63 12.28
CA ASP A 273 -14.39 -6.17 11.01
C ASP A 273 -14.32 -5.06 9.95
N VAL A 274 -13.19 -4.98 9.24
CA VAL A 274 -12.94 -3.95 8.22
C VAL A 274 -12.76 -4.61 6.87
N GLY A 275 -13.58 -4.21 5.90
CA GLY A 275 -13.67 -4.78 4.55
C GLY A 275 -12.70 -4.19 3.55
N GLY A 276 -11.39 -4.34 3.84
CA GLY A 276 -10.30 -3.78 3.05
C GLY A 276 -9.91 -2.37 3.48
N GLY A 277 -8.64 -2.05 3.27
CA GLY A 277 -8.09 -0.74 3.59
C GLY A 277 -7.09 -0.28 2.54
N PHE A 278 -6.03 -1.06 2.31
CA PHE A 278 -4.98 -0.83 1.31
C PHE A 278 -4.27 0.53 1.42
N GLY A 279 -4.30 1.14 2.60
CA GLY A 279 -3.88 2.52 2.86
C GLY A 279 -5.07 3.50 2.90
N GLY A 280 -6.15 3.27 2.14
CA GLY A 280 -7.32 4.15 2.03
C GLY A 280 -8.08 4.43 3.34
N LYS A 281 -7.82 3.64 4.38
CA LYS A 281 -8.38 3.81 5.73
C LYS A 281 -7.30 4.10 6.78
N LEU A 282 -6.13 4.58 6.34
CA LEU A 282 -4.98 4.96 7.18
C LEU A 282 -4.99 6.48 7.46
N GLN A 283 -6.13 7.07 7.74
CA GLN A 283 -6.25 8.51 7.91
C GLN A 283 -7.04 8.87 9.16
N VAL A 284 -6.94 10.15 9.56
CA VAL A 284 -7.99 10.82 10.32
C VAL A 284 -8.76 11.66 9.30
N THR A 285 -9.97 11.27 9.02
CA THR A 285 -10.73 11.86 7.91
C THR A 285 -11.62 13.03 8.38
N PRO A 286 -11.93 13.96 7.48
CA PRO A 286 -12.88 15.03 7.79
C PRO A 286 -14.19 14.50 8.37
N GLU A 287 -14.71 13.41 7.79
CA GLU A 287 -15.99 12.82 8.17
C GLU A 287 -15.97 12.23 9.58
N GLU A 288 -14.86 11.67 10.02
CA GLU A 288 -14.67 11.16 11.39
C GLU A 288 -14.70 12.31 12.39
N VAL A 289 -13.98 13.40 12.10
CA VAL A 289 -13.98 14.62 12.93
C VAL A 289 -15.37 15.24 12.97
N ILE A 290 -16.05 15.37 11.83
CA ILE A 290 -17.40 15.93 11.75
C ILE A 290 -18.42 15.10 12.54
N THR A 291 -18.35 13.77 12.38
CA THR A 291 -19.28 12.86 13.09
C THR A 291 -19.10 13.01 14.60
N PHE A 292 -17.85 13.13 15.07
CA PHE A 292 -17.56 13.38 16.48
C PHE A 292 -18.08 14.74 16.94
N LEU A 293 -17.83 15.81 16.20
CA LEU A 293 -18.28 17.16 16.49
C LEU A 293 -19.80 17.26 16.57
N VAL A 294 -20.49 16.71 15.58
CA VAL A 294 -21.97 16.70 15.55
C VAL A 294 -22.53 15.92 16.76
N ALA A 295 -22.02 14.70 16.99
CA ALA A 295 -22.47 13.88 18.13
C ALA A 295 -22.27 14.62 19.47
N ARG A 296 -21.12 15.27 19.67
CA ARG A 296 -20.81 16.10 20.87
C ARG A 296 -21.81 17.24 21.03
N ARG A 297 -22.13 17.96 19.95
CA ARG A 297 -23.04 19.11 19.98
C ARG A 297 -24.49 18.73 20.21
N VAL A 298 -24.96 17.66 19.56
CA VAL A 298 -26.38 17.26 19.67
C VAL A 298 -26.64 16.35 20.89
N GLY A 299 -25.61 15.79 21.52
CA GLY A 299 -25.71 14.86 22.64
C GLY A 299 -26.42 13.57 22.32
N LYS A 300 -26.33 13.10 21.04
CA LYS A 300 -26.95 11.86 20.55
C LYS A 300 -25.97 11.08 19.71
N PRO A 301 -26.14 9.76 19.63
CA PRO A 301 -25.37 8.98 18.67
C PRO A 301 -25.56 9.50 17.24
N CYS A 302 -24.45 9.61 16.51
CA CYS A 302 -24.44 10.03 15.11
C CYS A 302 -23.70 9.01 14.26
N LYS A 303 -24.19 8.81 13.03
CA LYS A 303 -23.63 7.88 12.06
C LYS A 303 -23.47 8.56 10.71
N TRP A 304 -22.32 8.38 10.12
CA TRP A 304 -22.07 8.65 8.69
C TRP A 304 -21.66 7.37 7.98
N THR A 305 -22.16 7.18 6.76
CA THR A 305 -21.78 6.09 5.88
C THR A 305 -21.57 6.66 4.49
N GLU A 306 -20.38 6.44 3.98
CA GLU A 306 -19.91 6.89 2.68
C GLU A 306 -20.67 6.20 1.55
N THR A 307 -21.00 6.92 0.50
CA THR A 307 -21.40 6.34 -0.79
C THR A 307 -20.17 6.01 -1.62
N ARG A 308 -20.31 5.15 -2.63
CA ARG A 308 -19.17 4.83 -3.51
C ARG A 308 -18.67 6.04 -4.27
N SER A 309 -19.54 6.91 -4.74
CA SER A 309 -19.15 8.14 -5.42
C SER A 309 -18.37 9.09 -4.50
N GLU A 310 -18.79 9.23 -3.24
CA GLU A 310 -18.02 9.98 -2.24
C GLU A 310 -16.65 9.33 -1.98
N SER A 311 -16.58 7.99 -1.90
CA SER A 311 -15.33 7.26 -1.73
C SER A 311 -14.32 7.55 -2.85
N LEU A 312 -14.77 7.54 -4.10
CA LEU A 312 -13.90 7.83 -5.24
C LEU A 312 -13.48 9.30 -5.28
N LEU A 313 -14.36 10.22 -4.89
CA LEU A 313 -14.13 11.66 -4.94
C LEU A 313 -13.27 12.18 -3.79
N SER A 314 -13.50 11.71 -2.57
CA SER A 314 -13.02 12.36 -1.35
C SER A 314 -12.20 11.47 -0.40
N ALA A 315 -12.13 10.14 -0.61
CA ALA A 315 -11.08 9.37 0.01
C ALA A 315 -9.73 9.75 -0.64
N HIS A 316 -8.65 9.72 0.12
CA HIS A 316 -7.36 10.07 -0.46
C HIS A 316 -6.98 9.13 -1.62
N HIS A 317 -6.21 9.66 -2.56
CA HIS A 317 -5.67 8.94 -3.70
C HIS A 317 -4.23 8.48 -3.43
N GLY A 318 -3.66 7.72 -4.35
CA GLY A 318 -2.27 7.29 -4.29
C GLY A 318 -1.51 7.61 -5.57
N ARG A 319 -0.20 7.38 -5.57
CA ARG A 319 0.73 7.57 -6.70
C ARG A 319 0.82 9.04 -7.12
N ASP A 320 0.56 9.37 -8.40
CA ASP A 320 0.63 10.68 -9.04
C ASP A 320 1.99 11.37 -8.93
N GLN A 321 2.95 10.82 -9.67
CA GLN A 321 4.32 11.31 -9.68
C GLN A 321 4.85 11.49 -11.11
N TRP A 322 5.64 12.53 -11.32
CA TRP A 322 6.54 12.67 -12.46
C TRP A 322 7.95 12.32 -12.01
N GLN A 323 8.58 11.40 -12.71
CA GLN A 323 9.87 10.83 -12.35
C GLN A 323 10.81 10.97 -13.54
N ARG A 324 11.86 11.79 -13.42
CA ARG A 324 12.96 11.83 -14.38
C ARG A 324 14.12 11.06 -13.81
N LEU A 325 14.59 10.06 -14.55
CA LEU A 325 15.69 9.23 -14.12
C LEU A 325 16.84 9.30 -15.13
N THR A 326 18.07 9.33 -14.60
CA THR A 326 19.30 9.15 -15.36
C THR A 326 20.07 7.98 -14.81
N LEU A 327 20.20 6.91 -15.59
CA LEU A 327 21.00 5.74 -15.29
C LEU A 327 22.31 5.80 -16.06
N ALA A 328 23.41 5.59 -15.37
CA ALA A 328 24.72 5.42 -15.96
C ALA A 328 25.23 4.00 -15.81
N ALA A 329 25.85 3.45 -16.85
CA ALA A 329 26.41 2.11 -16.84
C ALA A 329 27.70 2.04 -17.68
N THR A 330 28.49 0.98 -17.51
CA THR A 330 29.60 0.63 -18.42
C THR A 330 29.03 0.13 -19.75
N LYS A 331 29.88 -0.02 -20.79
CA LYS A 331 29.47 -0.61 -22.08
C LYS A 331 28.95 -2.04 -21.95
N GLU A 332 29.42 -2.77 -20.95
CA GLU A 332 29.03 -4.14 -20.67
C GLU A 332 27.72 -4.21 -19.84
N GLY A 333 27.13 -3.05 -19.47
CA GLY A 333 25.87 -2.96 -18.77
C GLY A 333 25.96 -3.01 -17.24
N ARG A 334 27.15 -2.85 -16.63
CA ARG A 334 27.24 -2.70 -15.17
C ARG A 334 26.84 -1.29 -14.76
N VAL A 335 25.84 -1.20 -13.90
CA VAL A 335 25.35 0.10 -13.41
C VAL A 335 26.42 0.82 -12.59
N THR A 336 26.55 2.12 -12.77
CA THR A 336 27.55 2.96 -12.07
C THR A 336 26.93 4.12 -11.30
N ALA A 337 25.79 4.66 -11.76
CA ALA A 337 25.05 5.68 -11.04
C ALA A 337 23.56 5.66 -11.39
N LEU A 338 22.78 6.17 -10.44
CA LEU A 338 21.37 6.48 -10.64
C LEU A 338 21.07 7.86 -10.07
N LYS A 339 20.46 8.73 -10.88
CA LYS A 339 19.89 10.01 -10.46
C LYS A 339 18.39 9.99 -10.67
N VAL A 340 17.65 10.45 -9.67
CA VAL A 340 16.20 10.56 -9.69
C VAL A 340 15.80 11.99 -9.34
N ASP A 341 15.08 12.65 -10.24
CA ASP A 341 14.41 13.92 -10.00
C ASP A 341 12.89 13.67 -10.05
N LEU A 342 12.19 13.95 -8.95
CA LEU A 342 10.81 13.58 -8.75
C LEU A 342 9.95 14.77 -8.38
N LEU A 343 8.80 14.93 -9.06
CA LEU A 343 7.70 15.80 -8.65
C LEU A 343 6.59 14.91 -8.10
N ALA A 344 6.18 15.13 -6.86
CA ALA A 344 5.11 14.37 -6.20
C ALA A 344 3.90 15.26 -5.94
N ASP A 345 2.74 14.80 -6.36
CA ASP A 345 1.48 15.50 -6.13
C ASP A 345 0.96 15.23 -4.71
N MET A 346 0.85 16.27 -3.93
CA MET A 346 0.25 16.19 -2.60
C MET A 346 -1.28 16.31 -2.64
N GLY A 347 -1.83 16.78 -3.77
CA GLY A 347 -3.21 17.26 -3.84
C GLY A 347 -3.40 18.56 -3.08
N ALA A 348 -4.61 18.82 -2.62
CA ALA A 348 -4.93 20.08 -1.95
C ALA A 348 -4.36 20.19 -0.53
N TYR A 349 -4.18 19.08 0.16
CA TYR A 349 -3.79 19.05 1.56
C TYR A 349 -2.79 17.94 1.87
N LEU A 350 -2.19 17.99 3.05
CA LEU A 350 -1.37 16.91 3.57
C LEU A 350 -2.22 16.02 4.49
N GLY A 351 -2.33 14.75 4.17
CA GLY A 351 -2.86 13.73 5.05
C GLY A 351 -1.80 13.23 6.04
N LEU A 352 -2.09 12.12 6.70
CA LEU A 352 -1.30 11.61 7.82
C LEU A 352 0.16 11.34 7.44
N VAL A 353 0.43 10.75 6.26
CA VAL A 353 1.79 10.42 5.81
C VAL A 353 2.10 10.91 4.40
N THR A 354 1.26 11.74 3.81
CA THR A 354 1.39 12.26 2.44
C THR A 354 2.80 12.68 2.07
N PRO A 355 3.52 13.55 2.84
CA PRO A 355 4.84 14.03 2.44
C PRO A 355 5.91 12.94 2.43
N GLY A 356 5.74 11.92 3.25
CA GLY A 356 6.71 10.84 3.43
C GLY A 356 6.61 9.73 2.41
N VAL A 357 5.48 9.57 1.70
CA VAL A 357 5.28 8.49 0.72
C VAL A 357 6.36 8.49 -0.37
N PRO A 358 6.66 9.60 -1.06
CA PRO A 358 7.74 9.62 -2.04
C PRO A 358 9.12 9.38 -1.42
N ILE A 359 9.32 9.75 -0.14
CA ILE A 359 10.59 9.53 0.56
C ILE A 359 10.82 8.05 0.87
N LEU A 360 9.77 7.27 1.16
CA LEU A 360 9.89 5.81 1.25
C LEU A 360 10.40 5.22 -0.07
N GLY A 361 9.95 5.75 -1.21
CA GLY A 361 10.45 5.39 -2.53
C GLY A 361 11.94 5.67 -2.70
N ALA A 362 12.45 6.79 -2.16
CA ALA A 362 13.85 7.19 -2.27
C ALA A 362 14.83 6.09 -1.85
N PHE A 363 14.46 5.30 -0.83
CA PHE A 363 15.28 4.21 -0.33
C PHE A 363 15.18 2.92 -1.16
N MET A 364 14.28 2.87 -2.14
CA MET A 364 13.99 1.66 -2.92
C MET A 364 14.24 1.79 -4.42
N PHE A 365 14.63 2.98 -4.93
CA PHE A 365 15.02 3.12 -6.34
C PHE A 365 16.28 2.32 -6.70
N ASN A 366 17.17 2.04 -5.75
CA ASN A 366 18.29 1.12 -5.97
C ASN A 366 17.85 -0.36 -5.99
N ALA A 367 16.65 -0.68 -5.51
CA ALA A 367 16.05 -2.01 -5.48
C ALA A 367 17.05 -3.09 -4.99
N ILE A 368 17.23 -4.15 -5.77
CA ILE A 368 18.18 -5.25 -5.49
C ILE A 368 19.57 -5.01 -6.11
N TYR A 369 19.77 -3.84 -6.76
CA TYR A 369 20.96 -3.58 -7.59
C TYR A 369 22.06 -2.83 -6.84
N LYS A 370 23.30 -3.10 -7.21
CA LYS A 370 24.52 -2.49 -6.62
C LYS A 370 24.89 -1.21 -7.36
N PHE A 371 24.28 -0.08 -6.99
CA PHE A 371 24.66 1.22 -7.48
C PHE A 371 25.83 1.81 -6.67
N PRO A 372 26.97 2.12 -7.30
CA PRO A 372 28.07 2.81 -6.62
C PRO A 372 27.79 4.25 -6.25
N ALA A 373 26.88 4.92 -6.99
CA ALA A 373 26.50 6.30 -6.75
C ALA A 373 25.00 6.50 -6.93
N TYR A 374 24.39 7.28 -6.04
CA TYR A 374 22.94 7.50 -6.05
C TYR A 374 22.58 8.90 -5.57
N GLN A 375 21.69 9.56 -6.30
CA GLN A 375 21.11 10.85 -5.93
C GLN A 375 19.61 10.83 -6.16
N PHE A 376 18.88 11.35 -5.19
CA PHE A 376 17.42 11.49 -5.25
C PHE A 376 17.02 12.90 -4.83
N ASN A 377 16.22 13.55 -5.66
CA ASN A 377 15.65 14.85 -5.42
C ASN A 377 14.13 14.74 -5.52
N CYS A 378 13.40 15.26 -4.55
CA CYS A 378 11.95 15.23 -4.54
C CYS A 378 11.38 16.61 -4.21
N THR A 379 10.51 17.12 -5.08
CA THR A 379 9.70 18.30 -4.82
C THR A 379 8.25 17.88 -4.62
N ASN A 380 7.73 18.12 -3.42
CA ASN A 380 6.33 17.90 -3.08
C ASN A 380 5.52 19.13 -3.47
N LEU A 381 4.47 18.98 -4.28
CA LEU A 381 3.68 20.08 -4.85
C LEU A 381 2.20 19.96 -4.49
N PHE A 382 1.58 21.07 -4.13
CA PHE A 382 0.13 21.17 -4.00
C PHE A 382 -0.54 21.35 -5.35
N THR A 383 -1.69 20.72 -5.49
CA THR A 383 -2.62 20.88 -6.62
C THR A 383 -4.06 20.94 -6.11
N ASN A 384 -4.99 21.43 -6.94
CA ASN A 384 -6.41 21.47 -6.59
C ASN A 384 -7.11 20.15 -6.90
N LYS A 385 -6.50 19.04 -6.48
CA LYS A 385 -7.08 17.68 -6.55
C LYS A 385 -7.21 17.11 -5.14
N THR A 386 -8.01 16.08 -4.98
CA THR A 386 -8.04 15.28 -3.74
C THR A 386 -6.61 14.95 -3.31
N TRP A 387 -6.30 15.03 -2.02
CA TRP A 387 -4.93 14.77 -1.54
C TRP A 387 -4.49 13.33 -1.81
N THR A 388 -3.19 13.13 -1.96
CA THR A 388 -2.58 11.80 -2.05
C THR A 388 -2.13 11.35 -0.68
N ASP A 389 -2.08 10.03 -0.47
CA ASP A 389 -1.47 9.44 0.71
C ASP A 389 -1.09 7.97 0.39
N ALA A 390 -0.81 7.18 1.43
CA ALA A 390 -0.40 5.80 1.27
C ALA A 390 -1.45 4.96 0.52
N TYR A 391 -1.03 4.34 -0.56
CA TYR A 391 -1.72 3.25 -1.24
C TYR A 391 -0.77 2.06 -1.32
N ARG A 392 -1.26 0.84 -1.16
CA ARG A 392 -0.52 -0.43 -1.03
C ARG A 392 0.84 -0.40 -1.71
N GLY A 393 1.91 -0.49 -0.93
CA GLY A 393 3.29 -0.31 -1.35
C GLY A 393 3.92 1.05 -1.05
N ALA A 394 3.17 2.18 -1.10
CA ALA A 394 3.54 3.52 -0.65
C ALA A 394 4.97 3.95 -1.02
N GLY A 395 5.19 4.39 -2.25
CA GLY A 395 6.50 4.82 -2.78
C GLY A 395 7.34 3.70 -3.38
N ARG A 396 7.21 2.48 -2.88
CA ARG A 396 7.98 1.29 -3.36
C ARG A 396 7.52 0.79 -4.73
N PRO A 397 6.22 0.69 -5.05
CA PRO A 397 5.77 0.37 -6.42
C PRO A 397 6.23 1.39 -7.44
N GLU A 398 6.21 2.69 -7.07
CA GLU A 398 6.64 3.78 -7.92
C GLU A 398 8.13 3.70 -8.23
N ALA A 399 8.94 3.39 -7.22
CA ALA A 399 10.39 3.21 -7.38
C ALA A 399 10.71 1.95 -8.20
N THR A 400 10.08 0.82 -7.87
CA THR A 400 10.30 -0.45 -8.57
C THR A 400 9.89 -0.36 -10.03
N TYR A 401 8.76 0.29 -10.33
CA TYR A 401 8.36 0.51 -11.72
C TYR A 401 9.45 1.23 -12.50
N ALA A 402 9.93 2.34 -11.99
CA ALA A 402 10.90 3.16 -12.71
C ALA A 402 12.24 2.46 -12.94
N ILE A 403 12.78 1.80 -11.90
CA ILE A 403 14.07 1.11 -12.03
C ILE A 403 13.95 -0.14 -12.92
N GLU A 404 12.87 -0.91 -12.82
CA GLU A 404 12.67 -2.11 -13.63
C GLU A 404 12.42 -1.78 -15.11
N ARG A 405 11.80 -0.63 -15.41
CA ARG A 405 11.74 -0.07 -16.76
C ARG A 405 13.14 0.28 -17.28
N LEU A 406 13.95 0.97 -16.48
CA LEU A 406 15.33 1.34 -16.86
C LEU A 406 16.24 0.12 -17.07
N MET A 407 16.07 -0.94 -16.28
CA MET A 407 16.84 -2.17 -16.46
C MET A 407 16.50 -2.87 -17.77
N ASP A 408 15.24 -2.85 -18.21
CA ASP A 408 14.85 -3.34 -19.55
C ASP A 408 15.45 -2.46 -20.68
N GLU A 409 15.47 -1.14 -20.52
CA GLU A 409 16.13 -0.23 -21.46
C GLU A 409 17.63 -0.52 -21.55
N LEU A 410 18.29 -0.71 -20.39
CA LEU A 410 19.70 -1.07 -20.35
C LEU A 410 19.99 -2.41 -21.05
N ALA A 411 19.13 -3.40 -20.87
CA ALA A 411 19.24 -4.69 -21.57
C ALA A 411 19.22 -4.52 -23.10
N VAL A 412 18.33 -3.65 -23.58
CA VAL A 412 18.24 -3.33 -25.02
C VAL A 412 19.48 -2.61 -25.52
N GLU A 413 19.97 -1.59 -24.80
CA GLU A 413 21.17 -0.82 -25.18
C GLU A 413 22.43 -1.70 -25.22
N VAL A 414 22.56 -2.67 -24.31
CA VAL A 414 23.66 -3.64 -24.26
C VAL A 414 23.46 -4.77 -25.28
N GLY A 415 22.22 -5.10 -25.64
CA GLY A 415 21.87 -6.20 -26.51
C GLY A 415 21.87 -7.57 -25.82
N VAL A 416 21.49 -7.61 -24.52
CA VAL A 416 21.40 -8.84 -23.72
C VAL A 416 19.96 -9.09 -23.25
N ASP A 417 19.72 -10.29 -22.71
CA ASP A 417 18.42 -10.63 -22.14
C ASP A 417 18.09 -9.80 -20.90
N PRO A 418 16.82 -9.40 -20.69
CA PRO A 418 16.40 -8.66 -19.48
C PRO A 418 16.72 -9.34 -18.14
N LEU A 419 16.73 -10.66 -18.07
CA LEU A 419 17.18 -11.38 -16.87
C LEU A 419 18.70 -11.31 -16.71
N GLU A 420 19.46 -11.42 -17.79
CA GLU A 420 20.91 -11.37 -17.77
C GLU A 420 21.44 -10.03 -17.26
N ILE A 421 20.86 -8.90 -17.70
CA ILE A 421 21.27 -7.58 -17.21
C ILE A 421 21.01 -7.40 -15.72
N ARG A 422 19.91 -7.96 -15.21
CA ARG A 422 19.58 -7.94 -13.78
C ARG A 422 20.54 -8.80 -12.97
N GLU A 423 20.80 -10.02 -13.44
CA GLU A 423 21.75 -10.97 -12.83
C GLU A 423 23.16 -10.40 -12.72
N MET A 424 23.58 -9.63 -13.72
CA MET A 424 24.87 -8.96 -13.72
C MET A 424 24.98 -7.90 -12.60
N ASN A 425 23.86 -7.28 -12.21
CA ASN A 425 23.85 -6.09 -11.36
C ASN A 425 23.31 -6.30 -9.96
N TRP A 426 22.62 -7.41 -9.66
CA TRP A 426 22.05 -7.62 -8.32
C TRP A 426 23.07 -7.99 -7.25
N ILE A 427 22.66 -7.84 -5.98
CA ILE A 427 23.43 -8.28 -4.81
C ILE A 427 23.41 -9.80 -4.78
N LYS A 428 24.59 -10.44 -4.64
CA LYS A 428 24.71 -11.89 -4.60
C LYS A 428 24.38 -12.44 -3.21
N HIS A 429 23.90 -13.68 -3.13
CA HIS A 429 23.54 -14.33 -1.87
C HIS A 429 24.66 -14.29 -0.82
N GLU A 430 25.89 -14.52 -1.21
CA GLU A 430 27.07 -14.50 -0.34
C GLU A 430 27.50 -13.11 0.15
N GLU A 431 26.90 -12.04 -0.39
CA GLU A 431 27.20 -10.66 0.01
C GLU A 431 26.31 -10.17 1.17
N PHE A 432 25.30 -10.95 1.59
CA PHE A 432 24.47 -10.59 2.73
C PHE A 432 25.15 -10.83 4.08
N PRO A 433 24.92 -9.97 5.11
CA PRO A 433 24.15 -8.73 5.04
C PRO A 433 24.83 -7.67 4.17
N PHE A 434 24.04 -6.93 3.38
CA PHE A 434 24.55 -5.96 2.43
C PHE A 434 24.04 -4.55 2.76
N THR A 435 24.97 -3.59 2.87
CA THR A 435 24.62 -2.19 3.05
C THR A 435 24.42 -1.53 1.67
N SER A 436 23.19 -1.07 1.40
CA SER A 436 22.85 -0.40 0.16
C SER A 436 23.45 0.99 0.08
N VAL A 437 23.49 1.58 -1.12
CA VAL A 437 23.95 2.96 -1.34
C VAL A 437 23.11 4.01 -0.58
N CYS A 438 21.89 3.66 -0.16
CA CYS A 438 21.04 4.48 0.72
C CYS A 438 21.36 4.30 2.22
N GLY A 439 22.32 3.46 2.58
CA GLY A 439 22.69 3.18 3.96
C GLY A 439 21.77 2.18 4.67
N LEU A 440 20.84 1.53 3.96
CA LEU A 440 20.03 0.44 4.50
C LEU A 440 20.82 -0.87 4.47
N GLU A 441 20.79 -1.60 5.57
CA GLU A 441 21.35 -2.94 5.66
C GLU A 441 20.28 -3.98 5.30
N TYR A 442 20.44 -4.63 4.15
CA TYR A 442 19.62 -5.77 3.73
C TYR A 442 20.14 -7.01 4.47
N ASP A 443 19.31 -7.55 5.35
CA ASP A 443 19.71 -8.57 6.32
C ASP A 443 19.90 -9.96 5.70
N SER A 444 19.05 -10.33 4.75
CA SER A 444 19.04 -11.63 4.10
C SER A 444 18.40 -11.59 2.72
N GLY A 445 18.86 -12.45 1.80
CA GLY A 445 18.28 -12.57 0.47
C GLY A 445 18.95 -13.64 -0.39
N ASN A 446 18.20 -14.14 -1.40
CA ASN A 446 18.71 -15.06 -2.43
C ASN A 446 17.95 -14.81 -3.74
N TYR A 447 18.31 -13.73 -4.43
CA TYR A 447 17.66 -13.31 -5.68
C TYR A 447 17.83 -14.33 -6.81
N GLU A 448 18.96 -15.03 -6.82
CA GLU A 448 19.27 -16.08 -7.77
C GLU A 448 18.29 -17.26 -7.68
N ALA A 449 18.02 -17.72 -6.45
CA ALA A 449 17.12 -18.84 -6.24
C ALA A 449 15.68 -18.52 -6.64
N ALA A 450 15.17 -17.33 -6.27
CA ALA A 450 13.85 -16.89 -6.65
C ALA A 450 13.71 -16.74 -8.18
N THR A 451 14.70 -16.13 -8.83
CA THR A 451 14.71 -15.95 -10.30
C THR A 451 14.82 -17.28 -11.04
N ALA A 452 15.69 -18.19 -10.60
CA ALA A 452 15.83 -19.51 -11.24
C ALA A 452 14.52 -20.31 -11.15
N ARG A 453 13.86 -20.27 -9.98
CA ARG A 453 12.57 -20.94 -9.79
C ARG A 453 11.45 -20.30 -10.63
N ALA A 454 11.39 -18.98 -10.68
CA ALA A 454 10.43 -18.26 -11.51
C ALA A 454 10.62 -18.59 -12.99
N LYS A 455 11.86 -18.61 -13.48
CA LYS A 455 12.22 -18.97 -14.86
C LYS A 455 11.79 -20.38 -15.22
N GLU A 456 11.98 -21.35 -14.31
CA GLU A 456 11.54 -22.75 -14.48
C GLU A 456 10.01 -22.84 -14.59
N LEU A 457 9.29 -22.29 -13.63
CA LEU A 457 7.83 -22.34 -13.58
C LEU A 457 7.17 -21.63 -14.76
N PHE A 458 7.78 -20.56 -15.23
CA PHE A 458 7.26 -19.76 -16.33
C PHE A 458 7.53 -20.39 -17.71
N GLY A 459 8.52 -21.27 -17.81
CA GLY A 459 8.98 -21.79 -19.10
C GLY A 459 9.64 -20.71 -19.97
N TYR A 460 10.41 -19.83 -19.34
CA TYR A 460 10.95 -18.58 -19.92
C TYR A 460 11.61 -18.78 -21.29
N ASP A 461 12.52 -19.74 -21.40
CA ASP A 461 13.28 -19.96 -22.64
C ASP A 461 12.38 -20.42 -23.80
N ALA A 462 11.33 -21.21 -23.51
CA ALA A 462 10.36 -21.67 -24.52
C ALA A 462 9.48 -20.50 -25.00
N LEU A 463 9.05 -19.62 -24.09
CA LEU A 463 8.27 -18.42 -24.44
C LEU A 463 9.10 -17.43 -25.25
N ARG A 464 10.38 -17.22 -24.93
CA ARG A 464 11.30 -16.42 -25.76
C ARG A 464 11.46 -16.98 -27.16
N ALA A 465 11.58 -18.32 -27.31
CA ALA A 465 11.64 -18.98 -28.61
C ALA A 465 10.33 -18.79 -29.40
N GLU A 466 9.17 -18.96 -28.77
CA GLU A 466 7.86 -18.70 -29.37
C GLU A 466 7.72 -17.23 -29.81
N GLN A 467 8.09 -16.27 -28.96
CA GLN A 467 8.08 -14.84 -29.26
C GLN A 467 8.88 -14.54 -30.55
N LYS A 468 10.09 -15.08 -30.64
CA LYS A 468 10.93 -14.93 -31.81
C LYS A 468 10.24 -15.49 -33.08
N GLN A 469 9.67 -16.68 -32.97
CA GLN A 469 8.96 -17.31 -34.10
C GLN A 469 7.76 -16.48 -34.56
N ARG A 470 6.96 -15.93 -33.62
CA ARG A 470 5.81 -15.07 -33.96
C ARG A 470 6.24 -13.77 -34.63
N ARG A 471 7.31 -13.12 -34.15
CA ARG A 471 7.89 -11.93 -34.77
C ARG A 471 8.37 -12.19 -36.19
N GLU A 472 9.07 -13.33 -36.42
CA GLU A 472 9.53 -13.74 -37.73
C GLU A 472 8.38 -14.10 -38.71
N ALA A 473 7.26 -14.61 -38.17
CA ALA A 473 6.05 -14.92 -38.92
C ALA A 473 5.20 -13.66 -39.27
N GLY A 474 5.43 -12.53 -38.59
CA GLY A 474 4.61 -11.33 -38.72
C GLY A 474 3.20 -11.49 -38.15
N ASP A 475 3.08 -12.24 -37.04
CA ASP A 475 1.79 -12.44 -36.35
C ASP A 475 1.16 -11.10 -35.95
N SER A 476 -0.17 -10.98 -36.10
CA SER A 476 -0.95 -9.81 -35.66
C SER A 476 -1.19 -9.79 -34.14
N VAL A 477 -1.01 -10.92 -33.47
CA VAL A 477 -1.04 -11.03 -32.00
C VAL A 477 0.38 -11.20 -31.50
N LEU A 478 0.90 -10.13 -30.90
CA LEU A 478 2.28 -10.05 -30.45
C LEU A 478 2.43 -10.64 -29.06
N LEU A 479 3.41 -11.52 -28.85
CA LEU A 479 3.77 -12.03 -27.54
C LEU A 479 4.84 -11.11 -26.91
N GLY A 480 4.58 -10.63 -25.69
CA GLY A 480 5.53 -9.88 -24.89
C GLY A 480 5.83 -10.60 -23.59
N ILE A 481 7.07 -10.48 -23.12
CA ILE A 481 7.56 -11.13 -21.89
C ILE A 481 8.21 -10.06 -21.03
N GLY A 482 7.61 -9.82 -19.86
CA GLY A 482 8.08 -8.85 -18.89
C GLY A 482 8.70 -9.50 -17.67
N VAL A 483 9.72 -8.84 -17.16
CA VAL A 483 10.46 -9.22 -15.97
C VAL A 483 10.36 -8.09 -14.96
N SER A 484 10.18 -8.43 -13.69
CA SER A 484 10.34 -7.52 -12.58
C SER A 484 10.98 -8.23 -11.41
N THR A 485 12.02 -7.63 -10.86
CA THR A 485 12.66 -8.08 -9.63
C THR A 485 12.56 -6.97 -8.60
N PHE A 486 12.28 -7.32 -7.35
CA PHE A 486 12.06 -6.32 -6.32
C PHE A 486 12.62 -6.72 -4.97
N THR A 487 12.76 -5.73 -4.13
CA THR A 487 12.81 -5.87 -2.67
C THR A 487 11.94 -4.79 -2.04
N GLU A 488 11.43 -5.07 -0.86
CA GLU A 488 10.61 -4.14 -0.09
C GLU A 488 11.31 -3.80 1.23
N MET A 489 11.35 -2.54 1.59
CA MET A 489 11.67 -2.09 2.94
C MET A 489 10.40 -2.24 3.79
N CYS A 490 10.32 -3.30 4.56
CA CYS A 490 9.13 -3.79 5.24
C CYS A 490 9.23 -3.58 6.76
N GLY A 491 8.06 -3.48 7.41
CA GLY A 491 7.95 -3.41 8.86
C GLY A 491 7.91 -2.00 9.44
N LEU A 492 8.32 -0.99 8.69
CA LEU A 492 8.43 0.42 9.13
C LEU A 492 9.06 0.55 10.53
N ALA A 493 10.25 0.01 10.69
CA ALA A 493 11.01 -0.05 11.95
C ALA A 493 12.50 0.03 11.62
N PRO A 494 13.38 0.31 12.55
CA PRO A 494 13.17 0.57 13.99
C PRO A 494 12.70 2.02 14.29
N SER A 495 12.13 2.23 15.49
CA SER A 495 11.64 3.54 15.92
C SER A 495 12.68 4.66 15.80
N ARG A 496 13.94 4.39 16.10
CA ARG A 496 15.05 5.38 16.01
C ARG A 496 15.27 5.86 14.57
N VAL A 497 15.13 4.96 13.57
CA VAL A 497 15.30 5.32 12.15
C VAL A 497 14.13 6.15 11.68
N LEU A 498 12.89 5.76 12.04
CA LEU A 498 11.71 6.55 11.75
C LEU A 498 11.79 7.97 12.35
N GLY A 499 12.27 8.08 13.59
CA GLY A 499 12.51 9.38 14.23
C GLY A 499 13.55 10.24 13.50
N SER A 500 14.61 9.63 12.94
CA SER A 500 15.60 10.36 12.13
C SER A 500 15.04 10.87 10.79
N LEU A 501 13.97 10.26 10.31
CA LEU A 501 13.21 10.69 9.13
C LEU A 501 12.04 11.63 9.49
N SER A 502 11.98 12.13 10.74
CA SER A 502 10.91 12.99 11.25
C SER A 502 9.52 12.34 11.27
N TYR A 503 9.42 11.02 11.23
CA TYR A 503 8.14 10.32 11.40
C TYR A 503 7.64 10.44 12.84
N GLY A 504 6.40 10.88 13.00
CA GLY A 504 5.81 11.22 14.32
C GLY A 504 5.40 10.04 15.19
N ALA A 505 5.65 8.79 14.76
CA ALA A 505 5.35 7.58 15.54
C ALA A 505 6.57 6.65 15.60
N GLY A 506 6.53 5.69 16.54
CA GLY A 506 7.52 4.61 16.57
C GLY A 506 7.23 3.50 15.57
N GLY A 507 8.14 2.50 15.53
CA GLY A 507 7.98 1.26 14.75
C GLY A 507 7.59 0.04 15.60
N TRP A 508 7.43 0.21 16.91
CA TRP A 508 7.14 -0.86 17.87
C TRP A 508 5.69 -1.38 17.78
N GLU A 509 5.45 -2.58 18.34
CA GLU A 509 4.10 -3.09 18.56
C GLU A 509 4.01 -3.84 19.88
N THR A 510 2.78 -4.05 20.38
CA THR A 510 2.53 -4.71 21.66
C THR A 510 1.59 -5.91 21.50
N ALA A 511 1.77 -6.88 22.38
CA ALA A 511 0.81 -7.96 22.59
C ALA A 511 0.76 -8.35 24.08
N SER A 512 -0.41 -8.83 24.49
CA SER A 512 -0.64 -9.43 25.79
C SER A 512 -1.23 -10.82 25.63
N ILE A 513 -0.76 -11.77 26.43
CA ILE A 513 -1.33 -13.13 26.49
C ILE A 513 -1.90 -13.34 27.88
N ARG A 514 -3.13 -13.81 27.94
CA ARG A 514 -3.86 -14.21 29.15
C ARG A 514 -4.18 -15.69 29.11
N MET A 515 -3.65 -16.42 30.08
CA MET A 515 -4.00 -17.83 30.26
C MET A 515 -5.23 -17.96 31.13
N LEU A 516 -6.31 -18.51 30.58
CA LEU A 516 -7.55 -18.73 31.34
C LEU A 516 -7.42 -20.02 32.16
N PRO A 517 -8.15 -20.11 33.34
CA PRO A 517 -8.11 -21.29 34.19
C PRO A 517 -8.54 -22.59 33.51
N THR A 518 -9.26 -22.47 32.38
CA THR A 518 -9.69 -23.58 31.52
C THR A 518 -8.59 -24.10 30.59
N GLY A 519 -7.41 -23.49 30.59
CA GLY A 519 -6.33 -23.78 29.64
C GLY A 519 -6.45 -23.07 28.29
N LYS A 520 -7.54 -22.29 28.06
CA LYS A 520 -7.68 -21.46 26.87
C LYS A 520 -6.86 -20.19 26.97
N VAL A 521 -6.62 -19.56 25.80
CA VAL A 521 -5.71 -18.40 25.69
C VAL A 521 -6.43 -17.24 25.02
N GLU A 522 -6.35 -16.06 25.64
CA GLU A 522 -6.70 -14.80 25.00
C GLU A 522 -5.41 -14.08 24.59
N VAL A 523 -5.33 -13.68 23.33
CA VAL A 523 -4.28 -12.83 22.77
C VAL A 523 -4.86 -11.46 22.52
N VAL A 524 -4.30 -10.45 23.15
CA VAL A 524 -4.65 -9.04 22.89
C VAL A 524 -3.51 -8.42 22.09
N THR A 525 -3.80 -7.92 20.92
CA THR A 525 -2.79 -7.32 20.03
C THR A 525 -3.10 -5.86 19.70
N GLY A 526 -2.05 -5.05 19.55
CA GLY A 526 -2.16 -3.68 19.04
C GLY A 526 -2.35 -3.61 17.53
N THR A 527 -2.17 -4.71 16.78
CA THR A 527 -2.42 -4.75 15.35
C THR A 527 -3.91 -4.85 15.05
N SER A 528 -4.41 -4.05 14.10
CA SER A 528 -5.81 -4.05 13.70
C SER A 528 -5.96 -4.61 12.28
N PRO A 529 -6.57 -5.80 12.08
CA PRO A 529 -6.73 -6.38 10.75
C PRO A 529 -7.81 -5.69 9.92
N HIS A 530 -7.67 -5.82 8.61
CA HIS A 530 -8.67 -5.41 7.63
C HIS A 530 -8.79 -6.44 6.49
N GLY A 531 -8.75 -7.72 6.87
CA GLY A 531 -8.92 -8.89 6.01
C GLY A 531 -7.69 -9.79 5.87
N GLN A 532 -6.55 -9.48 6.52
CA GLN A 532 -5.30 -10.23 6.36
C GLN A 532 -5.20 -11.52 7.18
N GLY A 533 -6.22 -11.89 7.98
CA GLY A 533 -6.22 -13.14 8.73
C GLY A 533 -5.35 -13.11 9.99
N HIS A 534 -5.27 -11.99 10.70
CA HIS A 534 -4.45 -11.87 11.91
C HIS A 534 -4.90 -12.83 13.02
N GLU A 535 -6.21 -13.05 13.21
CA GLU A 535 -6.70 -13.96 14.23
C GLU A 535 -6.17 -15.38 14.01
N THR A 536 -6.13 -15.80 12.75
CA THR A 536 -5.58 -17.10 12.36
C THR A 536 -4.08 -17.17 12.56
N ALA A 537 -3.33 -16.21 12.02
CA ALA A 537 -1.87 -16.24 12.09
C ALA A 537 -1.34 -16.14 13.55
N TRP A 538 -1.95 -15.25 14.38
CA TRP A 538 -1.58 -15.14 15.79
C TRP A 538 -1.96 -16.39 16.59
N SER A 539 -3.08 -17.01 16.25
CA SER A 539 -3.47 -18.30 16.86
C SER A 539 -2.48 -19.41 16.53
N GLN A 540 -1.95 -19.48 15.31
CA GLN A 540 -0.92 -20.47 14.93
C GLN A 540 0.37 -20.27 15.71
N ILE A 541 0.85 -19.02 15.85
CA ILE A 541 2.06 -18.69 16.61
C ILE A 541 1.92 -19.10 18.08
N VAL A 542 0.78 -18.75 18.69
CA VAL A 542 0.53 -19.04 20.12
C VAL A 542 0.31 -20.51 20.36
N ALA A 543 -0.46 -21.19 19.51
CA ALA A 543 -0.72 -22.62 19.60
C ALA A 543 0.59 -23.43 19.52
N ASP A 544 1.46 -23.05 18.58
CA ASP A 544 2.77 -23.69 18.42
C ASP A 544 3.66 -23.46 19.65
N ARG A 545 3.69 -22.21 20.17
CA ARG A 545 4.58 -21.85 21.27
C ARG A 545 4.12 -22.37 22.61
N LEU A 546 2.82 -22.33 22.91
CA LEU A 546 2.25 -22.77 24.18
C LEU A 546 1.82 -24.25 24.15
N GLY A 547 1.79 -24.89 22.98
CA GLY A 547 1.34 -26.27 22.80
C GLY A 547 -0.14 -26.47 23.16
N VAL A 548 -0.96 -25.45 22.95
CA VAL A 548 -2.43 -25.49 23.12
C VAL A 548 -3.11 -25.73 21.78
N PRO A 549 -4.33 -26.28 21.75
CA PRO A 549 -5.09 -26.39 20.50
C PRO A 549 -5.29 -25.03 19.84
N PHE A 550 -5.18 -24.99 18.52
CA PHE A 550 -5.40 -23.78 17.70
C PHE A 550 -6.75 -23.13 17.97
N GLU A 551 -7.80 -23.92 18.13
CA GLU A 551 -9.18 -23.50 18.40
C GLU A 551 -9.36 -22.87 19.77
N ASP A 552 -8.47 -23.16 20.74
CA ASP A 552 -8.51 -22.64 22.09
C ASP A 552 -7.83 -21.26 22.25
N VAL A 553 -7.30 -20.69 21.17
CA VAL A 553 -6.71 -19.35 21.15
C VAL A 553 -7.72 -18.36 20.58
N GLU A 554 -8.10 -17.36 21.37
CA GLU A 554 -8.94 -16.23 20.96
C GLU A 554 -8.07 -14.98 20.80
N VAL A 555 -8.24 -14.25 19.69
CA VAL A 555 -7.48 -13.03 19.40
C VAL A 555 -8.40 -11.82 19.47
N LEU A 556 -8.04 -10.86 20.31
CA LEU A 556 -8.76 -9.61 20.53
C LEU A 556 -7.93 -8.43 19.98
N HIS A 557 -8.58 -7.60 19.17
CA HIS A 557 -7.94 -6.48 18.48
C HIS A 557 -8.93 -5.33 18.22
N GLY A 558 -8.43 -4.22 17.70
CA GLY A 558 -9.23 -3.12 17.14
C GLY A 558 -9.99 -2.27 18.16
N ASP A 559 -9.91 -2.55 19.45
CA ASP A 559 -10.59 -1.79 20.51
C ASP A 559 -9.55 -1.18 21.45
N THR A 560 -9.46 0.14 21.44
CA THR A 560 -8.46 0.90 22.22
C THR A 560 -8.65 0.84 23.74
N GLN A 561 -9.73 0.23 24.23
CA GLN A 561 -9.91 -0.07 25.65
C GLN A 561 -9.43 -1.49 25.99
N VAL A 562 -9.54 -2.43 25.07
CA VAL A 562 -9.07 -3.82 25.22
C VAL A 562 -7.57 -3.88 25.02
N SER A 563 -7.10 -3.38 23.86
CA SER A 563 -5.68 -3.15 23.60
C SER A 563 -5.36 -1.68 23.89
N ALA A 564 -4.74 -1.42 25.04
CA ALA A 564 -4.52 -0.04 25.48
C ALA A 564 -3.48 0.70 24.64
N ARG A 565 -2.59 -0.02 23.95
CA ARG A 565 -1.50 0.51 23.13
C ARG A 565 -1.35 -0.30 21.86
N GLY A 566 -1.01 0.36 20.77
CA GLY A 566 -0.72 -0.22 19.47
C GLY A 566 -0.35 0.85 18.47
N LEU A 567 0.28 0.44 17.38
CA LEU A 567 0.54 1.28 16.21
C LEU A 567 -0.15 0.72 14.96
N ASP A 568 -1.00 -0.27 15.16
CA ASP A 568 -1.96 -0.78 14.17
C ASP A 568 -1.32 -1.44 12.93
N THR A 569 -2.00 -1.41 11.77
CA THR A 569 -1.61 -2.21 10.59
C THR A 569 -1.43 -1.37 9.34
N TYR A 570 -0.19 -1.26 8.88
CA TYR A 570 0.25 -0.62 7.63
C TYR A 570 1.70 -1.04 7.30
N GLY A 571 2.17 -0.81 6.08
CA GLY A 571 3.59 -0.97 5.72
C GLY A 571 4.15 -2.38 5.91
N SER A 572 3.34 -3.42 5.72
CA SER A 572 3.72 -4.84 5.86
C SER A 572 4.32 -5.21 7.23
N ARG A 573 3.92 -4.47 8.33
CA ARG A 573 4.55 -4.57 9.65
C ARG A 573 3.93 -5.60 10.61
N SER A 574 2.67 -5.99 10.39
CA SER A 574 1.91 -6.72 11.42
C SER A 574 2.54 -8.04 11.82
N LEU A 575 3.02 -8.85 10.87
CA LEU A 575 3.64 -10.13 11.20
C LEU A 575 5.04 -9.93 11.80
N VAL A 576 5.90 -9.14 11.17
CA VAL A 576 7.31 -8.99 11.58
C VAL A 576 7.47 -8.26 12.92
N VAL A 577 6.54 -7.38 13.28
CA VAL A 577 6.59 -6.62 14.53
C VAL A 577 5.53 -7.12 15.52
N GLY A 578 4.26 -7.20 15.09
CA GLY A 578 3.16 -7.64 15.94
C GLY A 578 3.20 -9.14 16.25
N GLY A 579 3.49 -9.97 15.25
CA GLY A 579 3.67 -11.41 15.44
C GLY A 579 4.83 -11.75 16.38
N GLU A 580 5.94 -11.01 16.28
CA GLU A 580 7.07 -11.15 17.19
C GLU A 580 6.69 -10.71 18.63
N ALA A 581 5.93 -9.62 18.79
CA ALA A 581 5.41 -9.23 20.09
C ALA A 581 4.53 -10.31 20.72
N VAL A 582 3.69 -10.98 19.91
CA VAL A 582 2.86 -12.13 20.34
C VAL A 582 3.74 -13.30 20.79
N LEU A 583 4.76 -13.66 20.00
CA LEU A 583 5.69 -14.73 20.36
C LEU A 583 6.41 -14.43 21.68
N LEU A 584 6.95 -13.21 21.83
CA LEU A 584 7.64 -12.78 23.04
C LEU A 584 6.73 -12.79 24.28
N ALA A 585 5.44 -12.46 24.12
CA ALA A 585 4.47 -12.57 25.21
C ALA A 585 4.21 -14.03 25.57
N ALA A 586 4.12 -14.94 24.59
CA ALA A 586 3.98 -16.37 24.82
C ALA A 586 5.21 -16.96 25.55
N ASP A 587 6.42 -16.54 25.17
CA ASP A 587 7.66 -16.93 25.85
C ASP A 587 7.63 -16.55 27.33
N LYS A 588 7.21 -15.33 27.63
CA LYS A 588 7.09 -14.87 29.04
C LYS A 588 6.07 -15.67 29.83
N VAL A 589 4.96 -16.13 29.20
CA VAL A 589 4.01 -17.05 29.85
C VAL A 589 4.68 -18.35 30.24
N VAL A 590 5.46 -18.97 29.34
CA VAL A 590 6.21 -20.19 29.61
C VAL A 590 7.23 -19.98 30.72
N GLU A 591 7.97 -18.85 30.68
CA GLU A 591 8.96 -18.51 31.73
C GLU A 591 8.31 -18.32 33.09
N LYS A 592 7.16 -17.65 33.18
CA LYS A 592 6.40 -17.52 34.45
C LYS A 592 5.85 -18.87 34.94
N ALA A 593 5.39 -19.71 34.04
CA ALA A 593 4.79 -21.01 34.38
C ALA A 593 5.84 -22.01 34.84
N LYS A 594 7.07 -21.95 34.37
CA LYS A 594 8.13 -22.92 34.63
C LYS A 594 8.46 -23.11 36.13
N PRO A 595 8.70 -22.06 36.95
CA PRO A 595 8.94 -22.21 38.37
C PRO A 595 7.72 -22.75 39.15
N ILE A 596 6.52 -22.42 38.69
CA ILE A 596 5.27 -22.94 39.26
C ILE A 596 5.13 -24.43 38.97
N ALA A 597 5.35 -24.83 37.71
CA ALA A 597 5.35 -26.22 37.30
C ALA A 597 6.38 -27.04 38.08
N ALA A 598 7.61 -26.52 38.25
CA ALA A 598 8.65 -27.15 39.02
C ALA A 598 8.24 -27.37 40.47
N HIS A 599 7.61 -26.37 41.12
CA HIS A 599 7.07 -26.49 42.48
C HIS A 599 5.98 -27.58 42.57
N LEU A 600 5.03 -27.58 41.63
CA LEU A 600 3.94 -28.58 41.58
C LEU A 600 4.44 -30.00 41.31
N LEU A 601 5.56 -30.14 40.59
CA LEU A 601 6.22 -31.39 40.28
C LEU A 601 7.26 -31.81 41.38
N GLU A 602 7.41 -31.01 42.43
CA GLU A 602 8.43 -31.21 43.47
C GLU A 602 9.86 -31.37 42.91
N ALA A 603 10.19 -30.61 41.88
CA ALA A 603 11.43 -30.68 41.11
C ALA A 603 12.21 -29.35 41.14
N SER A 604 13.50 -29.39 40.83
CA SER A 604 14.28 -28.18 40.59
C SER A 604 13.83 -27.50 39.29
N VAL A 605 13.78 -26.17 39.26
CA VAL A 605 13.46 -25.41 38.04
C VAL A 605 14.41 -25.76 36.85
N ASP A 606 15.68 -26.05 37.15
CA ASP A 606 16.69 -26.43 36.15
C ASP A 606 16.45 -27.83 35.56
N ASP A 607 15.74 -28.68 36.27
CA ASP A 607 15.40 -30.04 35.82
C ASP A 607 14.07 -30.10 35.05
N VAL A 608 13.33 -29.00 35.00
CA VAL A 608 12.07 -28.92 34.24
C VAL A 608 12.31 -28.28 32.89
N HIS A 609 11.85 -28.92 31.83
CA HIS A 609 11.79 -28.37 30.47
C HIS A 609 10.38 -28.32 29.98
N PHE A 610 10.09 -27.35 29.09
CA PHE A 610 8.81 -27.18 28.44
C PHE A 610 8.85 -27.67 27.00
N GLU A 611 7.94 -28.55 26.66
CA GLU A 611 7.82 -29.06 25.29
C GLU A 611 6.34 -29.41 24.98
N LYS A 612 5.85 -28.93 23.84
CA LYS A 612 4.49 -29.25 23.33
C LYS A 612 3.40 -29.13 24.39
N GLY A 613 3.35 -28.01 25.10
CA GLY A 613 2.33 -27.70 26.12
C GLY A 613 2.54 -28.38 27.47
N HIS A 614 3.62 -29.09 27.68
CA HIS A 614 3.90 -29.80 28.94
C HIS A 614 5.23 -29.41 29.56
N PHE A 615 5.23 -29.20 30.85
CA PHE A 615 6.42 -29.14 31.69
C PHE A 615 6.77 -30.53 32.16
N ARG A 616 7.98 -31.01 31.89
CA ARG A 616 8.44 -32.36 32.22
C ARG A 616 9.76 -32.32 33.01
N VAL A 617 9.87 -33.20 33.98
CA VAL A 617 11.13 -33.39 34.69
C VAL A 617 12.10 -34.25 33.85
N LYS A 618 13.29 -33.73 33.60
CA LYS A 618 14.31 -34.40 32.77
C LYS A 618 14.55 -35.83 33.17
N GLY A 619 14.53 -36.73 32.21
CA GLY A 619 14.80 -38.16 32.42
C GLY A 619 13.67 -38.95 33.07
N THR A 620 12.47 -38.38 33.16
CA THR A 620 11.25 -39.02 33.69
C THR A 620 10.03 -38.77 32.81
N ASP A 621 8.95 -39.55 33.03
CA ASP A 621 7.64 -39.28 32.44
C ASP A 621 6.78 -38.33 33.30
N HIS A 622 7.32 -37.84 34.41
CA HIS A 622 6.62 -36.95 35.34
C HIS A 622 6.50 -35.54 34.73
N GLY A 623 5.26 -35.06 34.55
CA GLY A 623 5.00 -33.76 33.91
C GLY A 623 3.62 -33.25 34.21
N ILE A 624 3.41 -31.97 33.88
CA ILE A 624 2.13 -31.24 34.03
C ILE A 624 1.91 -30.36 32.79
N SER A 625 0.69 -30.29 32.31
CA SER A 625 0.34 -29.41 31.20
C SER A 625 0.31 -27.93 31.62
N ILE A 626 0.48 -27.02 30.66
CA ILE A 626 0.37 -25.58 30.89
C ILE A 626 -1.05 -25.21 31.34
N GLY A 627 -2.08 -25.92 30.88
CA GLY A 627 -3.46 -25.73 31.31
C GLY A 627 -3.69 -26.11 32.78
N GLU A 628 -3.09 -27.21 33.24
CA GLU A 628 -3.13 -27.60 34.65
C GLU A 628 -2.37 -26.61 35.54
N VAL A 629 -1.22 -26.08 35.05
CA VAL A 629 -0.51 -25.01 35.73
C VAL A 629 -1.38 -23.76 35.84
N SER A 630 -2.09 -23.37 34.78
CA SER A 630 -2.99 -22.23 34.76
C SER A 630 -4.13 -22.38 35.78
N LEU A 631 -4.73 -23.58 35.87
CA LEU A 631 -5.74 -23.88 36.87
C LEU A 631 -5.19 -23.81 38.31
N ALA A 632 -3.97 -24.32 38.54
CA ALA A 632 -3.30 -24.26 39.83
C ALA A 632 -3.01 -22.82 40.24
N VAL A 633 -2.58 -21.99 39.28
CA VAL A 633 -2.33 -20.55 39.48
C VAL A 633 -3.63 -19.83 39.89
N PHE A 634 -4.72 -20.07 39.20
CA PHE A 634 -6.04 -19.50 39.53
C PHE A 634 -6.49 -19.92 40.93
N SER A 635 -6.32 -21.18 41.29
CA SER A 635 -6.70 -21.71 42.61
C SER A 635 -5.84 -21.16 43.74
N SER A 636 -4.57 -20.85 43.45
CA SER A 636 -3.56 -20.25 44.35
C SER A 636 -3.33 -21.00 45.68
N HIS A 637 -3.76 -22.28 45.77
CA HIS A 637 -3.67 -23.04 47.04
C HIS A 637 -2.27 -23.56 47.33
N ASN A 638 -1.47 -23.77 46.26
CA ASN A 638 -0.14 -24.32 46.36
C ASN A 638 0.80 -23.67 45.34
N LEU A 639 1.12 -22.40 45.57
CA LEU A 639 2.06 -21.64 44.75
C LEU A 639 3.38 -21.43 45.51
N PRO A 640 4.51 -21.28 44.83
CA PRO A 640 5.77 -20.88 45.44
C PRO A 640 5.64 -19.50 46.11
N ASP A 641 6.39 -19.28 47.20
CA ASP A 641 6.40 -17.98 47.86
C ASP A 641 6.85 -16.85 46.92
N GLY A 642 6.10 -15.75 46.94
CA GLY A 642 6.40 -14.55 46.13
C GLY A 642 6.00 -14.61 44.66
N VAL A 643 5.31 -15.67 44.21
CA VAL A 643 4.79 -15.79 42.85
C VAL A 643 3.40 -15.19 42.77
N GLU A 644 3.16 -14.36 41.71
CA GLU A 644 1.85 -13.81 41.43
C GLU A 644 0.88 -14.89 40.96
N PRO A 645 -0.41 -14.82 41.34
CA PRO A 645 -1.44 -15.77 40.89
C PRO A 645 -1.95 -15.42 39.49
N SER A 646 -1.05 -15.25 38.54
CA SER A 646 -1.36 -14.94 37.13
C SER A 646 -0.23 -15.43 36.24
N LEU A 647 -0.61 -15.99 35.09
CA LEU A 647 0.31 -16.30 33.99
C LEU A 647 0.25 -15.23 32.89
N ASP A 648 -0.54 -14.15 33.08
CA ASP A 648 -0.63 -13.09 32.08
C ASP A 648 0.73 -12.44 31.82
N ALA A 649 1.02 -12.15 30.56
CA ALA A 649 2.27 -11.54 30.15
C ALA A 649 2.07 -10.54 29.01
N ASP A 650 2.77 -9.40 29.14
CA ASP A 650 2.83 -8.37 28.13
C ASP A 650 4.20 -8.32 27.47
N ALA A 651 4.22 -8.06 26.15
CA ALA A 651 5.46 -7.80 25.44
C ALA A 651 5.31 -6.59 24.50
N THR A 652 6.42 -5.91 24.30
CA THR A 652 6.59 -4.88 23.28
C THR A 652 7.81 -5.23 22.48
N PHE A 653 7.70 -5.18 21.17
CA PHE A 653 8.80 -5.41 20.25
C PHE A 653 9.04 -4.18 19.40
N ASP A 654 10.27 -3.71 19.34
CA ASP A 654 10.76 -2.68 18.43
C ASP A 654 11.99 -3.27 17.72
N PRO A 655 11.90 -3.63 16.44
CA PRO A 655 12.96 -4.35 15.76
C PRO A 655 14.23 -3.50 15.60
N ILE A 656 15.36 -4.17 15.45
CA ILE A 656 16.68 -3.53 15.30
C ILE A 656 16.92 -3.01 13.89
N ASN A 657 16.20 -3.54 12.90
CA ASN A 657 16.29 -3.19 11.48
C ASN A 657 14.96 -3.48 10.78
N PHE A 658 14.82 -3.00 9.54
CA PHE A 658 13.78 -3.44 8.62
C PHE A 658 13.98 -4.91 8.23
N SER A 659 12.96 -5.54 7.66
CA SER A 659 13.08 -6.80 6.93
C SER A 659 12.83 -6.57 5.44
N PHE A 660 13.45 -7.39 4.59
CA PHE A 660 13.50 -7.17 3.16
C PHE A 660 12.96 -8.39 2.40
N PRO A 661 11.62 -8.55 2.26
CA PRO A 661 11.07 -9.50 1.31
C PRO A 661 11.50 -9.11 -0.10
N HIS A 662 11.63 -10.11 -0.98
CA HIS A 662 12.05 -9.91 -2.35
C HIS A 662 11.45 -10.99 -3.24
N GLY A 663 11.50 -10.80 -4.54
CA GLY A 663 11.00 -11.79 -5.46
C GLY A 663 11.27 -11.45 -6.92
N THR A 664 10.85 -12.40 -7.79
CA THR A 664 10.88 -12.27 -9.24
C THR A 664 9.51 -12.56 -9.81
N HIS A 665 8.96 -11.60 -10.52
CA HIS A 665 7.70 -11.71 -11.23
C HIS A 665 7.94 -11.76 -12.73
N LEU A 666 7.34 -12.71 -13.40
CA LEU A 666 7.40 -12.92 -14.85
C LEU A 666 5.99 -12.88 -15.42
N CYS A 667 5.78 -12.06 -16.44
CA CYS A 667 4.50 -11.89 -17.10
C CYS A 667 4.62 -12.11 -18.61
N ALA A 668 3.73 -12.92 -19.18
CA ALA A 668 3.55 -13.02 -20.62
C ALA A 668 2.21 -12.37 -21.00
N VAL A 669 2.25 -11.46 -21.96
CA VAL A 669 1.06 -10.83 -22.53
C VAL A 669 0.93 -11.09 -24.01
N GLU A 670 -0.30 -11.11 -24.50
CA GLU A 670 -0.64 -11.09 -25.91
C GLU A 670 -1.29 -9.73 -26.24
N VAL A 671 -0.69 -9.03 -27.22
CA VAL A 671 -1.16 -7.72 -27.68
C VAL A 671 -1.70 -7.87 -29.09
N ASP A 672 -2.97 -7.60 -29.27
CA ASP A 672 -3.63 -7.56 -30.57
C ASP A 672 -3.32 -6.22 -31.26
N THR A 673 -2.63 -6.24 -32.39
CA THR A 673 -2.19 -5.02 -33.09
C THR A 673 -3.33 -4.26 -33.75
N GLU A 674 -4.47 -4.91 -34.04
CA GLU A 674 -5.62 -4.26 -34.67
C GLU A 674 -6.43 -3.43 -33.66
N THR A 675 -6.49 -3.89 -32.41
CA THR A 675 -7.33 -3.29 -31.37
C THR A 675 -6.55 -2.64 -30.23
N GLY A 676 -5.26 -2.96 -30.10
CA GLY A 676 -4.43 -2.61 -28.94
C GLY A 676 -4.77 -3.38 -27.67
N LYS A 677 -5.70 -4.36 -27.75
CA LYS A 677 -6.09 -5.13 -26.57
C LYS A 677 -4.92 -5.96 -26.05
N THR A 678 -4.61 -5.79 -24.76
CA THR A 678 -3.63 -6.60 -24.04
C THR A 678 -4.35 -7.65 -23.19
N SER A 679 -3.92 -8.90 -23.29
CA SER A 679 -4.41 -10.02 -22.48
C SER A 679 -3.23 -10.70 -21.79
N ILE A 680 -3.35 -10.94 -20.48
CA ILE A 680 -2.33 -11.70 -19.76
C ILE A 680 -2.49 -13.17 -20.09
N ARG A 681 -1.43 -13.79 -20.62
CA ARG A 681 -1.39 -15.20 -20.97
C ARG A 681 -0.91 -16.08 -19.83
N SER A 682 0.11 -15.61 -19.10
CA SER A 682 0.73 -16.33 -17.99
C SER A 682 1.36 -15.33 -17.05
N TYR A 683 1.30 -15.66 -15.76
CA TYR A 683 1.94 -14.86 -14.71
C TYR A 683 2.51 -15.78 -13.64
N VAL A 684 3.79 -15.61 -13.34
CA VAL A 684 4.51 -16.35 -12.31
C VAL A 684 5.13 -15.37 -11.32
N SER A 685 4.99 -15.65 -10.03
CA SER A 685 5.62 -14.92 -8.94
C SER A 685 6.33 -15.90 -8.03
N VAL A 686 7.60 -15.69 -7.79
CA VAL A 686 8.37 -16.44 -6.78
C VAL A 686 8.96 -15.45 -5.80
N ASP A 687 8.51 -15.54 -4.56
CA ASP A 687 8.78 -14.54 -3.53
C ASP A 687 9.44 -15.16 -2.31
N ASP A 688 10.35 -14.41 -1.70
CA ASP A 688 10.98 -14.74 -0.43
C ASP A 688 10.45 -13.81 0.67
N ILE A 689 9.62 -14.35 1.50
CA ILE A 689 9.02 -13.65 2.64
C ILE A 689 9.54 -14.19 3.98
N GLY A 690 10.69 -14.85 3.95
CA GLY A 690 11.24 -15.56 5.10
C GLY A 690 10.40 -16.78 5.48
N ASN A 691 10.33 -17.08 6.78
CA ASN A 691 9.49 -18.18 7.27
C ASN A 691 8.01 -17.90 7.09
N ILE A 692 7.26 -18.89 6.61
CA ILE A 692 5.82 -18.79 6.34
C ILE A 692 5.04 -19.29 7.56
N VAL A 693 4.13 -18.46 8.08
CA VAL A 693 3.23 -18.83 9.17
C VAL A 693 1.99 -19.56 8.63
N ASN A 694 1.38 -19.03 7.57
CA ASN A 694 0.23 -19.65 6.93
C ASN A 694 0.30 -19.50 5.41
N PRO A 695 0.53 -20.58 4.66
CA PRO A 695 0.64 -20.52 3.20
C PRO A 695 -0.59 -19.97 2.49
N LEU A 696 -1.82 -20.32 2.92
CA LEU A 696 -3.05 -19.82 2.29
C LEU A 696 -3.20 -18.29 2.43
N ILE A 697 -2.84 -17.75 3.59
CA ILE A 697 -2.88 -16.29 3.80
C ILE A 697 -1.83 -15.61 2.92
N VAL A 698 -0.64 -16.18 2.82
CA VAL A 698 0.44 -15.66 1.96
C VAL A 698 -0.02 -15.63 0.51
N GLU A 699 -0.52 -16.74 -0.02
CA GLU A 699 -1.03 -16.84 -1.38
C GLU A 699 -2.14 -15.81 -1.65
N GLY A 700 -3.09 -15.67 -0.72
CA GLY A 700 -4.16 -14.67 -0.81
C GLY A 700 -3.64 -13.23 -0.83
N GLN A 701 -2.57 -12.91 -0.07
CA GLN A 701 -1.94 -11.60 -0.09
C GLN A 701 -1.20 -11.33 -1.41
N MET A 702 -0.50 -12.33 -1.94
CA MET A 702 0.21 -12.24 -3.22
C MET A 702 -0.78 -12.04 -4.37
N HIS A 703 -1.80 -12.90 -4.51
CA HIS A 703 -2.81 -12.76 -5.56
C HIS A 703 -3.51 -11.41 -5.51
N GLY A 704 -3.95 -10.98 -4.32
CA GLY A 704 -4.60 -9.67 -4.15
C GLY A 704 -3.68 -8.50 -4.46
N GLY A 705 -2.38 -8.59 -4.18
CA GLY A 705 -1.37 -7.58 -4.54
C GLY A 705 -1.10 -7.54 -6.04
N ILE A 706 -0.93 -8.71 -6.67
CA ILE A 706 -0.70 -8.84 -8.10
C ILE A 706 -1.86 -8.21 -8.89
N VAL A 707 -3.11 -8.52 -8.53
CA VAL A 707 -4.29 -7.96 -9.22
C VAL A 707 -4.29 -6.43 -9.16
N GLN A 708 -3.95 -5.82 -8.03
CA GLN A 708 -3.90 -4.36 -7.91
C GLN A 708 -2.80 -3.75 -8.79
N GLY A 709 -1.61 -4.36 -8.87
CA GLY A 709 -0.56 -3.85 -9.74
C GLY A 709 -0.83 -4.08 -11.24
N VAL A 710 -1.47 -5.19 -11.59
CA VAL A 710 -1.99 -5.44 -12.95
C VAL A 710 -3.03 -4.39 -13.32
N ALA A 711 -3.94 -4.06 -12.40
CA ALA A 711 -4.95 -3.04 -12.60
C ALA A 711 -4.35 -1.65 -12.84
N GLN A 712 -3.33 -1.27 -12.07
CA GLN A 712 -2.54 -0.06 -12.32
C GLN A 712 -1.89 -0.07 -13.72
N ALA A 713 -1.36 -1.21 -14.15
CA ALA A 713 -0.68 -1.32 -15.43
C ALA A 713 -1.64 -1.18 -16.63
N LEU A 714 -2.87 -1.70 -16.55
CA LEU A 714 -3.74 -1.88 -17.70
C LEU A 714 -5.02 -1.02 -17.70
N TRP A 715 -5.58 -0.62 -16.53
CA TRP A 715 -6.94 -0.06 -16.48
C TRP A 715 -7.12 1.17 -15.61
N GLU A 716 -6.58 1.18 -14.38
CA GLU A 716 -6.93 2.17 -13.37
C GLU A 716 -6.24 3.53 -13.60
N GLU A 717 -7.02 4.60 -13.64
CA GLU A 717 -6.54 5.99 -13.61
C GLU A 717 -7.63 6.91 -13.05
N ALA A 718 -7.29 7.71 -12.04
CA ALA A 718 -8.14 8.81 -11.59
C ALA A 718 -7.95 10.00 -12.55
N VAL A 719 -8.97 10.28 -13.34
CA VAL A 719 -8.96 11.31 -14.39
C VAL A 719 -9.72 12.54 -13.93
N TYR A 720 -9.10 13.71 -14.05
CA TYR A 720 -9.69 15.01 -13.79
C TYR A 720 -9.86 15.79 -15.10
N ASP A 721 -10.95 16.55 -15.21
CA ASP A 721 -11.13 17.52 -16.29
C ASP A 721 -10.33 18.82 -16.03
N ASP A 722 -10.39 19.76 -16.96
CA ASP A 722 -9.68 21.04 -16.87
C ASP A 722 -10.21 21.97 -15.77
N GLN A 723 -11.36 21.66 -15.17
CA GLN A 723 -11.93 22.37 -14.03
C GLN A 723 -11.60 21.70 -12.68
N GLY A 724 -10.91 20.55 -12.72
CA GLY A 724 -10.55 19.79 -11.54
C GLY A 724 -11.68 18.91 -10.99
N THR A 725 -12.68 18.60 -11.82
CA THR A 725 -13.71 17.62 -11.48
C THR A 725 -13.21 16.20 -11.76
N LEU A 726 -13.41 15.28 -10.82
CA LEU A 726 -13.07 13.87 -11.03
C LEU A 726 -14.04 13.23 -12.02
N VAL A 727 -13.59 12.98 -13.25
CA VAL A 727 -14.40 12.34 -14.31
C VAL A 727 -14.60 10.86 -14.00
N SER A 728 -13.59 10.18 -13.48
CA SER A 728 -13.65 8.77 -13.07
C SER A 728 -14.30 8.58 -11.69
N GLY A 729 -15.49 9.18 -11.48
CA GLY A 729 -16.22 9.21 -10.21
C GLY A 729 -17.14 8.01 -9.94
N SER A 730 -17.10 6.96 -10.76
CA SER A 730 -17.87 5.73 -10.59
C SER A 730 -17.06 4.51 -11.06
N PHE A 731 -17.49 3.29 -10.68
CA PHE A 731 -16.85 2.07 -11.20
C PHE A 731 -17.14 1.80 -12.69
N VAL A 732 -17.95 2.61 -13.34
CA VAL A 732 -18.12 2.58 -14.79
C VAL A 732 -16.92 3.25 -15.47
N ASP A 733 -16.40 4.32 -14.88
CA ASP A 733 -15.34 5.16 -15.43
C ASP A 733 -13.98 4.82 -14.82
N TYR A 734 -13.92 4.53 -13.51
CA TYR A 734 -12.75 3.97 -12.83
C TYR A 734 -12.82 2.45 -12.91
N THR A 735 -12.18 1.90 -13.93
CA THR A 735 -12.30 0.47 -14.27
C THR A 735 -11.49 -0.39 -13.29
N LEU A 736 -12.18 -1.17 -12.46
CA LEU A 736 -11.57 -2.23 -11.68
C LEU A 736 -11.61 -3.57 -12.44
N PRO A 737 -10.58 -4.43 -12.32
CA PRO A 737 -10.62 -5.76 -12.91
C PRO A 737 -11.70 -6.62 -12.24
N THR A 738 -12.34 -7.43 -13.05
CA THR A 738 -13.28 -8.47 -12.61
C THR A 738 -12.63 -9.84 -12.65
N THR A 739 -13.31 -10.87 -12.15
CA THR A 739 -12.82 -12.25 -12.25
C THR A 739 -12.69 -12.75 -13.70
N ALA A 740 -13.32 -12.07 -14.65
CA ALA A 740 -13.19 -12.38 -16.07
C ALA A 740 -11.91 -11.80 -16.69
N ASP A 741 -11.32 -10.79 -16.05
CA ASP A 741 -10.12 -10.09 -16.52
C ASP A 741 -8.84 -10.69 -15.92
N THR A 742 -8.97 -11.51 -14.88
CA THR A 742 -7.84 -12.13 -14.19
C THR A 742 -7.65 -13.58 -14.62
N ILE A 743 -6.40 -14.03 -14.57
CA ILE A 743 -6.00 -15.43 -14.78
C ILE A 743 -5.63 -16.09 -13.46
N SER A 744 -5.47 -17.41 -13.45
CA SER A 744 -4.81 -18.10 -12.34
C SER A 744 -3.33 -17.74 -12.34
N PHE A 745 -2.86 -17.16 -11.24
CA PHE A 745 -1.43 -16.89 -11.02
C PHE A 745 -0.73 -18.15 -10.52
N VAL A 746 0.52 -18.35 -10.95
CA VAL A 746 1.40 -19.37 -10.38
C VAL A 746 2.30 -18.68 -9.36
N THR A 747 2.09 -18.98 -8.10
CA THR A 747 2.91 -18.42 -7.00
C THR A 747 3.73 -19.52 -6.35
N ASP A 748 4.98 -19.22 -6.00
CA ASP A 748 5.87 -20.12 -5.26
C ASP A 748 6.76 -19.29 -4.34
N ASN A 749 7.51 -19.94 -3.45
CA ASN A 749 8.30 -19.25 -2.45
C ASN A 749 9.71 -19.84 -2.36
N THR A 750 10.68 -18.95 -2.12
CA THR A 750 11.98 -19.29 -1.56
C THR A 750 12.03 -18.82 -0.10
N VAL A 751 13.00 -19.33 0.67
CA VAL A 751 13.08 -19.02 2.10
C VAL A 751 14.49 -18.59 2.47
N SER A 752 14.63 -17.29 2.73
CA SER A 752 15.80 -16.68 3.38
C SER A 752 15.31 -16.00 4.67
N PRO A 753 15.36 -16.67 5.83
CA PRO A 753 14.81 -16.14 7.07
C PRO A 753 15.40 -14.76 7.40
N SER A 754 14.54 -13.84 7.85
CA SER A 754 15.01 -12.57 8.39
C SER A 754 15.79 -12.79 9.68
N THR A 755 16.85 -12.02 9.87
CA THR A 755 17.67 -12.03 11.08
C THR A 755 17.20 -10.99 12.11
N THR A 756 16.17 -10.19 11.78
CA THR A 756 15.71 -9.06 12.59
C THR A 756 14.60 -9.42 13.58
N ASN A 757 14.03 -10.62 13.46
CA ASN A 757 13.03 -11.18 14.36
C ASN A 757 13.23 -12.70 14.52
N THR A 758 12.78 -13.27 15.65
CA THR A 758 12.99 -14.70 15.96
C THR A 758 12.07 -15.63 15.18
N LEU A 759 10.94 -15.13 14.67
CA LEU A 759 10.10 -15.86 13.74
C LEU A 759 10.81 -16.08 12.39
N GLY A 760 11.80 -15.28 12.05
CA GLY A 760 12.46 -15.30 10.75
C GLY A 760 11.56 -14.87 9.59
N THR A 761 10.47 -14.16 9.88
CA THR A 761 9.47 -13.75 8.90
C THR A 761 9.82 -12.42 8.25
N LYS A 762 9.30 -12.20 7.03
CA LYS A 762 9.27 -10.91 6.35
C LYS A 762 7.82 -10.56 6.01
N GLY A 763 7.52 -9.29 5.77
CA GLY A 763 6.17 -8.88 5.42
C GLY A 763 5.78 -9.31 4.00
N VAL A 764 4.48 -9.57 3.79
CA VAL A 764 3.95 -9.96 2.47
C VAL A 764 2.81 -9.05 2.03
N GLY A 765 2.35 -8.17 2.92
CA GLY A 765 1.11 -7.40 2.71
C GLY A 765 1.08 -6.56 1.44
N GLU A 766 2.23 -6.08 0.98
CA GLU A 766 2.37 -5.16 -0.15
C GLU A 766 3.19 -5.75 -1.31
N ALA A 767 3.96 -6.81 -1.06
CA ALA A 767 4.93 -7.41 -1.98
C ALA A 767 4.38 -7.64 -3.40
N GLY A 768 3.23 -8.31 -3.53
CA GLY A 768 2.62 -8.59 -4.84
C GLY A 768 2.29 -7.35 -5.66
N CYS A 769 1.95 -6.22 -5.02
CA CYS A 769 1.65 -4.96 -5.70
C CYS A 769 2.91 -4.23 -6.18
N ILE A 770 4.05 -4.42 -5.50
CA ILE A 770 5.29 -3.72 -5.81
C ILE A 770 5.87 -4.17 -7.15
N ALA A 771 5.91 -5.48 -7.39
CA ALA A 771 6.55 -6.05 -8.58
C ALA A 771 5.63 -6.18 -9.80
N SER A 772 4.30 -6.29 -9.60
CA SER A 772 3.39 -6.68 -10.68
C SER A 772 3.19 -5.60 -11.74
N THR A 773 3.14 -4.34 -11.36
CA THR A 773 3.00 -3.23 -12.32
C THR A 773 4.13 -3.22 -13.35
N PRO A 774 5.42 -3.18 -12.96
CA PRO A 774 6.51 -3.22 -13.94
C PRO A 774 6.56 -4.54 -14.74
N ALA A 775 6.25 -5.69 -14.14
CA ALA A 775 6.22 -6.95 -14.86
C ALA A 775 5.25 -6.92 -16.06
N VAL A 776 4.04 -6.36 -15.86
CA VAL A 776 3.04 -6.24 -16.92
C VAL A 776 3.44 -5.19 -17.96
N VAL A 777 3.88 -4.00 -17.53
CA VAL A 777 4.25 -2.93 -18.48
C VAL A 777 5.48 -3.32 -19.30
N ASN A 778 6.48 -3.95 -18.68
CA ASN A 778 7.64 -4.50 -19.40
C ASN A 778 7.20 -5.51 -20.44
N ALA A 779 6.21 -6.38 -20.13
CA ALA A 779 5.67 -7.32 -21.11
C ALA A 779 4.95 -6.60 -22.27
N VAL A 780 4.16 -5.58 -22.01
CA VAL A 780 3.47 -4.80 -23.05
C VAL A 780 4.49 -4.11 -23.97
N VAL A 781 5.50 -3.47 -23.39
CA VAL A 781 6.53 -2.77 -24.17
C VAL A 781 7.39 -3.77 -24.95
N ASP A 782 7.77 -4.91 -24.36
CA ASP A 782 8.52 -5.96 -25.05
C ASP A 782 7.73 -6.51 -26.25
N ALA A 783 6.40 -6.65 -26.14
CA ALA A 783 5.56 -7.08 -27.26
C ALA A 783 5.69 -6.15 -28.48
N VAL A 784 5.72 -4.85 -28.27
CA VAL A 784 5.66 -3.84 -29.34
C VAL A 784 7.00 -3.21 -29.70
N ARG A 785 8.06 -3.44 -28.91
CA ARG A 785 9.38 -2.81 -29.10
C ARG A 785 9.99 -3.03 -30.47
N HIS A 786 9.84 -4.21 -31.07
CA HIS A 786 10.35 -4.51 -32.42
C HIS A 786 9.67 -3.67 -33.53
N LEU A 787 8.59 -2.98 -33.22
CA LEU A 787 7.93 -2.00 -34.08
C LEU A 787 8.52 -0.58 -33.93
N GLY A 788 9.56 -0.39 -33.11
CA GLY A 788 10.18 0.89 -32.81
C GLY A 788 9.46 1.70 -31.70
N ILE A 789 8.72 1.02 -30.82
CA ILE A 789 8.00 1.63 -29.69
C ILE A 789 8.79 1.34 -28.41
N ASP A 790 9.40 2.37 -27.83
CA ASP A 790 10.26 2.24 -26.65
C ASP A 790 9.48 2.29 -25.33
N ASP A 791 8.32 2.93 -25.32
CA ASP A 791 7.49 3.05 -24.12
C ASP A 791 5.99 3.14 -24.46
N VAL A 792 5.15 2.67 -23.53
CA VAL A 792 3.70 2.84 -23.56
C VAL A 792 3.30 3.37 -22.20
N ARG A 793 2.71 4.57 -22.19
CA ARG A 793 2.28 5.23 -20.94
C ARG A 793 1.21 4.40 -20.22
N MET A 794 1.39 4.23 -18.90
CA MET A 794 0.37 3.64 -18.02
C MET A 794 -0.88 4.54 -17.86
N PRO A 795 -2.05 3.91 -17.64
CA PRO A 795 -2.33 2.50 -17.87
C PRO A 795 -2.25 2.18 -19.36
N CYS A 796 -1.73 1.00 -19.70
CA CYS A 796 -1.58 0.52 -21.08
C CYS A 796 -2.95 0.09 -21.64
N THR A 797 -3.90 1.03 -21.70
CA THR A 797 -5.23 0.77 -22.23
C THR A 797 -5.18 0.39 -23.71
N PRO A 798 -6.17 -0.35 -24.23
CA PRO A 798 -6.22 -0.70 -25.64
C PRO A 798 -6.03 0.51 -26.57
N GLU A 799 -6.63 1.65 -26.24
CA GLU A 799 -6.49 2.88 -27.01
C GLU A 799 -5.05 3.40 -27.03
N ARG A 800 -4.35 3.40 -25.88
CA ARG A 800 -2.97 3.90 -25.79
C ARG A 800 -2.01 2.99 -26.51
N VAL A 801 -2.15 1.66 -26.37
CA VAL A 801 -1.35 0.67 -27.08
C VAL A 801 -1.58 0.77 -28.60
N TRP A 802 -2.84 0.84 -29.04
CA TRP A 802 -3.18 1.01 -30.44
C TRP A 802 -2.61 2.30 -31.03
N LYS A 803 -2.75 3.44 -30.34
CA LYS A 803 -2.17 4.72 -30.79
C LYS A 803 -0.66 4.65 -30.93
N ALA A 804 0.04 3.99 -30.01
CA ALA A 804 1.48 3.80 -30.07
C ALA A 804 1.87 2.99 -31.34
N ILE A 805 1.15 1.88 -31.61
CA ILE A 805 1.37 1.04 -32.78
C ILE A 805 1.09 1.83 -34.09
N GLN A 806 0.00 2.58 -34.16
CA GLN A 806 -0.34 3.38 -35.36
C GLN A 806 0.70 4.48 -35.62
N SER A 807 1.17 5.15 -34.56
CA SER A 807 2.21 6.20 -34.71
C SER A 807 3.52 5.66 -35.24
N ALA A 808 3.95 4.49 -34.80
CA ALA A 808 5.16 3.82 -35.31
C ALA A 808 5.01 3.42 -36.79
N GLY A 809 3.83 2.91 -37.20
CA GLY A 809 3.52 2.59 -38.59
C GLY A 809 3.51 3.82 -39.52
N ALA A 810 3.02 4.97 -39.05
CA ALA A 810 3.00 6.21 -39.79
C ALA A 810 4.45 6.75 -40.05
N HIS A 811 5.32 6.71 -39.03
CA HIS A 811 6.73 7.10 -39.19
C HIS A 811 7.51 6.15 -40.13
N ALA A 812 7.20 4.88 -40.13
CA ALA A 812 7.77 3.93 -41.08
C ALA A 812 7.31 4.23 -42.53
N GLY A 813 6.06 4.64 -42.73
CA GLY A 813 5.51 5.07 -44.01
C GLY A 813 6.17 6.35 -44.52
N GLU A 814 6.33 7.38 -43.70
CA GLU A 814 7.02 8.63 -44.07
C GLU A 814 8.51 8.42 -44.39
N ALA A 815 9.20 7.56 -43.64
CA ALA A 815 10.58 7.21 -43.93
C ALA A 815 10.72 6.45 -45.25
N THR A 816 9.73 5.63 -45.62
CA THR A 816 9.69 4.89 -46.90
C THR A 816 9.36 5.83 -48.08
N GLU A 817 8.48 6.79 -47.91
CA GLU A 817 8.17 7.83 -48.90
C GLU A 817 9.40 8.77 -49.13
N GLN A 818 10.06 9.22 -48.06
CA GLN A 818 11.28 10.02 -48.19
C GLN A 818 12.45 9.23 -48.84
N ALA A 819 12.57 7.93 -48.57
CA ALA A 819 13.54 7.06 -49.23
C ALA A 819 13.18 6.82 -50.73
N GLN A 820 11.88 6.77 -51.08
CA GLN A 820 11.43 6.66 -52.45
C GLN A 820 11.59 7.97 -53.24
N GLU A 821 11.38 9.13 -52.60
CA GLU A 821 11.68 10.42 -53.24
C GLU A 821 13.19 10.64 -53.48
N HIS A 822 14.09 10.03 -52.71
CA HIS A 822 15.53 10.11 -52.92
C HIS A 822 16.04 9.13 -53.99
N PHE A 823 15.24 8.17 -54.48
CA PHE A 823 15.57 7.19 -55.49
C PHE A 823 14.75 7.29 -56.80
N ALA A 824 14.07 8.43 -57.04
CA ALA A 824 13.46 8.68 -58.33
C ALA A 824 14.56 8.90 -59.38
N PRO A 825 14.59 8.14 -60.51
CA PRO A 825 15.63 8.33 -61.53
C PRO A 825 15.42 9.68 -62.19
N GLY A 826 16.49 10.51 -62.17
CA GLY A 826 16.49 11.84 -62.81
C GLY A 826 16.14 11.76 -64.30
N GLU A 827 15.20 12.61 -64.74
CA GLU A 827 14.93 12.85 -66.16
C GLU A 827 16.18 13.39 -66.86
N PRO A 828 16.39 13.03 -68.17
CA PRO A 828 17.59 13.46 -68.94
C PRO A 828 17.52 14.93 -69.28
N ASN A 829 18.63 15.63 -68.94
CA ASN A 829 18.95 17.02 -69.32
C ASN A 829 18.71 17.28 -70.80
N GLN A 830 17.83 18.14 -71.20
CA GLN A 830 17.80 18.76 -72.55
C GLN A 830 18.45 20.14 -72.48
N ASP A 831 19.71 20.20 -72.94
CA ASP A 831 20.39 21.44 -73.37
C ASP A 831 19.67 22.08 -74.55
N THR A 832 19.27 23.32 -74.44
CA THR A 832 19.28 24.28 -75.58
C THR A 832 19.50 25.72 -75.06
N THR A 833 20.59 26.22 -75.51
CA THR A 833 21.05 27.63 -75.60
C THR A 833 19.97 28.62 -76.04
N THR A 834 19.90 29.80 -75.40
CA THR A 834 20.09 31.10 -76.01
C THR A 834 19.97 32.23 -74.97
N ALA A 835 20.94 33.10 -74.94
CA ALA A 835 20.92 34.41 -74.25
C ALA A 835 20.48 35.50 -75.21
N PRO A 836 20.54 36.83 -74.91
CA PRO A 836 19.77 37.54 -73.86
C PRO A 836 18.94 38.70 -74.44
N ALA A 837 18.08 39.36 -73.75
CA ALA A 837 17.64 40.73 -74.03
C ALA A 837 17.05 41.42 -72.77
N THR A 838 17.67 42.46 -72.46
CA THR A 838 17.43 43.75 -71.76
C THR A 838 16.01 44.22 -71.69
N GLY A 839 15.64 44.94 -70.61
CA GLY A 839 14.70 46.06 -70.55
C GLY A 839 13.66 46.03 -69.47
N ASP A 840 13.94 46.74 -68.48
CA ASP A 840 13.39 48.01 -67.96
C ASP A 840 11.95 48.06 -67.43
N GLN A 841 11.84 48.57 -66.19
CA GLN A 841 10.84 49.47 -65.63
C GLN A 841 9.32 49.05 -65.59
N SER A 842 8.76 48.84 -64.45
CA SER A 842 8.06 49.77 -63.59
C SER A 842 7.49 49.09 -62.34
#